data_6d94f506610852cf2f301f63fd1945ea
#
_entry.id   6d94f506610852cf2f301f63fd1945ea
#
_cell.length_a   1.000
_cell.length_b   1.000
_cell.length_c   1.000
_cell.angle_alpha   90.00
_cell.angle_beta   90.00
_cell.angle_gamma   90.00
#
_symmetry.space_group_name_H-M   'P 1'
#
loop_
_entity.id
_entity.type
_entity.pdbx_description
1 polymer ?
#
loop_
_entity_poly.entity_id
_entity_poly.type
_entity_poly.pdbx_seq_one_letter_code
_entity_poly.pdbx_strand_id
1 'polypeptide(L)'
;MDYKNTIITPKTDFPMRAGLPQREPGMLEHWNKIDVYRLMLEKNEGKPAFILHDGPPFSNGDIHMGHALNKTLKDFIVRSHAMRGYYTPYVPGWDNHGMPIESAIIKKNKLNHKAMPIPEFRNACQAFAQDFIDRQMSGFRRLGVLGDWQHPYKTMDKAFEAEEVKVFGEMYRKGYIYKGLKPVYWCPKDETALAEAEIEYQDDPCTSIYVKFALKDTKGKLEAENTYVIIWTTTTWTLPGNLAIALNPQESYVVVKAANGERYLVAEALLEKTMKAGGIEEYEIVERHEGRYFEYMTAQHPFLPRESLLVCADYVTMDSGTGCVHTAPGFGADDYQTCRRYNIDLIVPVDDRGRQTEAAGKYAGLRYDEANAVILADLKESGALFASEEFTHSYPHCWRCKSPIIFRATPQWFCSVESFKDEAVAACDNVKWLPAWGKDRMVAMIRDRADWCISRQRRWGLPIPVFYCKDCGKPVCTPETIAHISALFGEHGSNIWFEREAMELVPEGLSCPHCGGRTFEKETDTLDGWFDSGSTHIASLRREHPDQWPATMYLEGADQYRGWFQSSLLTSVGALGQGAPFRECLTHGWTVDGEGKAMHKSLGNGVDPADLIRDFGADIVRLWAASADYRADVRCSKEIFKQLSQNYLKFRNTARYCLGNLDGFDAGHLVAPEDMLELDRWAVTKLNELIRTAFDAYDNYEFHVLTHAINDFCVVELSSFYLDILKDRLYCESRNGLKRRSAQTALYLIVDAMARMFAPILPFTCDEIWQAMPHRAGDDVRNVVLNEMVQPYEAYALDAQAMARWDTLIALRSDVNGVLEQARADKRIGKALEAHVALCARDEAAAKALETVKDMDLTALLLVSDVILTDDDPDAANVTGSGTAFPGLRIEVRNAEGVKCPRCWMHSTKANADGLCPRCAAVVAELDLGE
;
A
#
# COMPACT_ATOMS: atom_id res chain seq x y z
N MET A 1 53.45 37.46 -5.50
CA MET A 1 52.03 37.81 -5.33
C MET A 1 51.27 36.56 -4.86
N ASP A 2 50.33 36.64 -3.91
CA ASP A 2 49.50 35.48 -3.55
C ASP A 2 48.29 35.45 -4.47
N TYR A 3 48.27 34.56 -5.45
CA TYR A 3 47.24 34.43 -6.49
C TYR A 3 45.96 33.75 -5.98
N LYS A 4 45.88 33.33 -4.72
CA LYS A 4 44.69 32.67 -4.13
C LYS A 4 43.47 33.55 -4.24
N ASN A 5 43.62 34.86 -4.06
CA ASN A 5 42.51 35.83 -4.12
C ASN A 5 41.99 36.08 -5.54
N THR A 6 42.69 35.60 -6.58
CA THR A 6 42.27 35.71 -7.99
C THR A 6 41.48 34.48 -8.47
N ILE A 7 41.36 33.45 -7.63
CA ILE A 7 40.61 32.24 -7.94
C ILE A 7 39.12 32.48 -7.59
N ILE A 8 38.24 32.07 -8.51
CA ILE A 8 36.78 32.15 -8.29
C ILE A 8 36.38 31.01 -7.36
N THR A 9 36.02 31.33 -6.12
CA THR A 9 35.57 30.33 -5.15
C THR A 9 34.05 30.17 -5.21
N PRO A 10 33.53 28.92 -5.07
CA PRO A 10 32.08 28.69 -5.02
C PRO A 10 31.41 29.44 -3.86
N LYS A 11 30.25 30.07 -4.13
CA LYS A 11 29.45 30.80 -3.14
C LYS A 11 27.98 30.43 -3.29
N THR A 12 27.32 30.09 -2.18
CA THR A 12 25.88 29.83 -2.17
C THR A 12 25.33 29.97 -0.75
N ASP A 13 24.11 30.44 -0.63
CA ASP A 13 23.35 30.46 0.62
C ASP A 13 22.74 29.09 0.94
N PHE A 14 22.82 28.13 0.03
CA PHE A 14 22.36 26.76 0.26
C PHE A 14 23.20 26.09 1.36
N PRO A 15 22.57 25.67 2.48
CA PRO A 15 23.31 25.25 3.65
C PRO A 15 24.18 24.00 3.44
N MET A 16 25.35 24.00 4.08
CA MET A 16 26.26 22.85 4.03
C MET A 16 25.65 21.60 4.68
N ARG A 17 25.01 21.75 5.84
CA ARG A 17 24.37 20.65 6.56
C ARG A 17 22.89 20.58 6.17
N ALA A 18 22.39 19.38 5.96
CA ALA A 18 20.97 19.14 5.63
C ALA A 18 20.05 19.65 6.75
N GLY A 19 20.24 19.15 7.98
CA GLY A 19 19.46 19.57 9.15
C GLY A 19 17.94 19.44 8.93
N LEU A 20 17.49 18.42 8.17
CA LEU A 20 16.10 18.25 7.76
C LEU A 20 15.10 18.32 8.92
N PRO A 21 15.29 17.59 10.04
CA PRO A 21 14.33 17.63 11.15
C PRO A 21 14.09 19.03 11.72
N GLN A 22 15.10 19.91 11.67
CA GLN A 22 15.05 21.27 12.20
C GLN A 22 14.53 22.28 11.18
N ARG A 23 14.75 22.05 9.88
CA ARG A 23 14.46 23.01 8.82
C ARG A 23 13.09 22.82 8.19
N GLU A 24 12.66 21.56 8.00
CA GLU A 24 11.38 21.21 7.37
C GLU A 24 10.16 21.87 8.05
N PRO A 25 10.07 22.00 9.39
CA PRO A 25 8.95 22.70 10.02
C PRO A 25 8.77 24.15 9.56
N GLY A 26 9.87 24.90 9.48
CA GLY A 26 9.82 26.29 8.98
C GLY A 26 9.43 26.39 7.50
N MET A 27 9.79 25.39 6.69
CA MET A 27 9.36 25.32 5.29
C MET A 27 7.86 25.03 5.18
N LEU A 28 7.33 24.12 6.04
CA LEU A 28 5.90 23.86 6.11
C LEU A 28 5.10 25.10 6.52
N GLU A 29 5.59 25.88 7.47
CA GLU A 29 4.97 27.16 7.86
C GLU A 29 4.91 28.12 6.66
N HIS A 30 6.01 28.23 5.90
CA HIS A 30 6.05 29.03 4.68
C HIS A 30 5.05 28.55 3.63
N TRP A 31 5.03 27.23 3.34
CA TRP A 31 4.08 26.64 2.40
C TRP A 31 2.62 26.85 2.77
N ASN A 32 2.31 26.73 4.07
CA ASN A 32 0.98 27.03 4.59
C ASN A 32 0.63 28.51 4.46
N LYS A 33 1.60 29.41 4.73
CA LYS A 33 1.38 30.86 4.65
C LYS A 33 1.05 31.33 3.24
N ILE A 34 1.71 30.76 2.23
CA ILE A 34 1.45 31.10 0.82
C ILE A 34 0.35 30.22 0.19
N ASP A 35 -0.15 29.23 0.91
CA ASP A 35 -1.15 28.26 0.48
C ASP A 35 -0.76 27.55 -0.82
N VAL A 36 0.36 26.85 -0.77
CA VAL A 36 0.96 26.15 -1.94
C VAL A 36 -0.03 25.23 -2.62
N TYR A 37 -0.87 24.51 -1.85
CA TYR A 37 -1.86 23.60 -2.41
C TYR A 37 -2.89 24.33 -3.28
N ARG A 38 -3.47 25.42 -2.79
CA ARG A 38 -4.40 26.24 -3.56
C ARG A 38 -3.75 26.82 -4.82
N LEU A 39 -2.55 27.38 -4.69
CA LEU A 39 -1.81 27.93 -5.83
C LEU A 39 -1.51 26.87 -6.90
N MET A 40 -1.21 25.64 -6.49
CA MET A 40 -0.99 24.51 -7.40
C MET A 40 -2.28 24.16 -8.17
N LEU A 41 -3.43 24.19 -7.53
CA LEU A 41 -4.73 23.97 -8.18
C LEU A 41 -5.10 25.12 -9.11
N GLU A 42 -4.96 26.36 -8.67
CA GLU A 42 -5.25 27.56 -9.48
C GLU A 42 -4.42 27.60 -10.77
N LYS A 43 -3.13 27.24 -10.70
CA LYS A 43 -2.25 27.13 -11.88
C LYS A 43 -2.80 26.19 -12.94
N ASN A 44 -3.45 25.12 -12.50
CA ASN A 44 -3.91 24.04 -13.38
C ASN A 44 -5.44 24.04 -13.57
N GLU A 45 -6.13 25.07 -13.14
CA GLU A 45 -7.58 25.21 -13.35
C GLU A 45 -7.92 25.15 -14.83
N GLY A 46 -8.94 24.36 -15.18
CA GLY A 46 -9.38 24.14 -16.56
C GLY A 46 -8.52 23.18 -17.38
N LYS A 47 -7.42 22.65 -16.83
CA LYS A 47 -6.63 21.59 -17.45
C LYS A 47 -7.25 20.21 -17.20
N PRO A 48 -6.82 19.15 -17.92
CA PRO A 48 -7.30 17.79 -17.66
C PRO A 48 -7.17 17.41 -16.18
N ALA A 49 -8.23 16.85 -15.62
CA ALA A 49 -8.24 16.46 -14.21
C ALA A 49 -7.63 15.06 -14.00
N PHE A 50 -6.86 14.92 -12.93
CA PHE A 50 -6.42 13.63 -12.39
C PHE A 50 -6.91 13.54 -10.94
N ILE A 51 -7.92 12.71 -10.70
CA ILE A 51 -8.61 12.60 -9.42
C ILE A 51 -8.14 11.35 -8.69
N LEU A 52 -7.34 11.52 -7.66
CA LEU A 52 -7.00 10.46 -6.72
C LEU A 52 -7.97 10.56 -5.52
N HIS A 53 -8.94 9.64 -5.45
CA HIS A 53 -9.85 9.57 -4.31
C HIS A 53 -9.16 8.84 -3.15
N ASP A 54 -9.17 9.46 -1.98
CA ASP A 54 -8.47 8.94 -0.80
C ASP A 54 -9.25 7.83 -0.12
N GLY A 55 -8.63 6.66 0.11
CA GLY A 55 -9.18 5.64 0.99
C GLY A 55 -9.06 6.10 2.45
N PRO A 56 -10.16 6.09 3.21
CA PRO A 56 -10.21 6.70 4.52
C PRO A 56 -9.58 5.79 5.59
N PRO A 57 -8.49 6.19 6.26
CA PRO A 57 -7.98 5.46 7.41
C PRO A 57 -8.94 5.55 8.60
N PHE A 58 -8.89 4.54 9.48
CA PHE A 58 -9.63 4.59 10.74
C PHE A 58 -9.05 5.64 11.70
N SER A 59 -9.92 6.42 12.33
CA SER A 59 -9.57 7.45 13.32
C SER A 59 -9.45 6.89 14.75
N ASN A 60 -8.58 5.89 14.96
CA ASN A 60 -8.49 5.15 16.23
C ASN A 60 -7.09 4.97 16.80
N GLY A 61 -6.08 5.58 16.18
CA GLY A 61 -4.67 5.48 16.59
C GLY A 61 -3.78 6.46 15.84
N ASP A 62 -2.53 6.59 16.28
CA ASP A 62 -1.53 7.38 15.59
C ASP A 62 -1.13 6.73 14.25
N ILE A 63 -0.54 7.52 13.35
CA ILE A 63 -0.04 7.00 12.09
C ILE A 63 1.07 5.97 12.32
N HIS A 64 1.14 4.96 11.47
CA HIS A 64 2.21 3.96 11.41
C HIS A 64 2.90 3.98 10.03
N MET A 65 3.95 3.18 9.84
CA MET A 65 4.73 3.18 8.60
C MET A 65 3.90 2.84 7.36
N GLY A 66 2.86 2.00 7.49
CA GLY A 66 1.91 1.74 6.40
C GLY A 66 1.15 3.00 5.96
N HIS A 67 0.69 3.81 6.91
CA HIS A 67 0.09 5.12 6.61
C HIS A 67 1.10 6.08 5.96
N ALA A 68 2.34 6.11 6.47
CA ALA A 68 3.40 6.95 5.91
C ALA A 68 3.72 6.55 4.45
N LEU A 69 3.82 5.24 4.16
CA LEU A 69 4.00 4.73 2.80
C LEU A 69 2.84 5.16 1.89
N ASN A 70 1.61 4.84 2.29
CA ASN A 70 0.41 5.09 1.51
C ASN A 70 0.24 6.57 1.14
N LYS A 71 0.24 7.46 2.15
CA LYS A 71 0.04 8.90 1.92
C LYS A 71 1.19 9.54 1.14
N THR A 72 2.41 9.05 1.33
CA THR A 72 3.58 9.53 0.59
C THR A 72 3.50 9.14 -0.90
N LEU A 73 3.11 7.89 -1.21
CA LEU A 73 2.89 7.45 -2.60
C LEU A 73 1.80 8.26 -3.29
N LYS A 74 0.68 8.54 -2.60
CA LYS A 74 -0.38 9.41 -3.12
C LYS A 74 0.13 10.81 -3.43
N ASP A 75 0.93 11.39 -2.54
CA ASP A 75 1.51 12.72 -2.75
C ASP A 75 2.52 12.76 -3.91
N PHE A 76 3.31 11.69 -4.13
CA PHE A 76 4.16 11.58 -5.32
C PHE A 76 3.33 11.69 -6.60
N ILE A 77 2.22 10.97 -6.65
CA ILE A 77 1.32 10.94 -7.82
C ILE A 77 0.65 12.29 -8.02
N VAL A 78 0.07 12.87 -6.97
CA VAL A 78 -0.61 14.17 -7.02
C VAL A 78 0.36 15.26 -7.49
N ARG A 79 1.54 15.38 -6.87
CA ARG A 79 2.55 16.39 -7.24
C ARG A 79 3.09 16.18 -8.65
N SER A 80 3.42 14.94 -9.01
CA SER A 80 3.98 14.68 -10.33
C SER A 80 2.99 14.99 -11.45
N HIS A 81 1.70 14.69 -11.27
CA HIS A 81 0.68 15.07 -12.23
C HIS A 81 0.44 16.59 -12.27
N ALA A 82 0.41 17.25 -11.10
CA ALA A 82 0.30 18.72 -11.06
C ALA A 82 1.44 19.42 -11.80
N MET A 83 2.67 18.96 -11.60
CA MET A 83 3.85 19.49 -12.28
C MET A 83 3.94 19.10 -13.76
N ARG A 84 3.09 18.19 -14.23
CA ARG A 84 2.92 17.83 -15.65
C ARG A 84 1.67 18.44 -16.28
N GLY A 85 1.03 19.38 -15.59
CA GLY A 85 -0.06 20.17 -16.12
C GLY A 85 -1.45 19.57 -15.95
N TYR A 86 -1.66 18.69 -14.96
CA TYR A 86 -3.00 18.20 -14.61
C TYR A 86 -3.58 18.99 -13.44
N TYR A 87 -4.90 19.14 -13.44
CA TYR A 87 -5.66 19.60 -12.28
C TYR A 87 -5.82 18.43 -11.30
N THR A 88 -5.25 18.53 -10.10
CA THR A 88 -5.11 17.39 -9.18
C THR A 88 -5.67 17.70 -7.78
N PRO A 89 -6.98 17.90 -7.63
CA PRO A 89 -7.57 18.06 -6.31
C PRO A 89 -7.40 16.76 -5.52
N TYR A 90 -6.98 16.87 -4.26
CA TYR A 90 -6.83 15.76 -3.34
C TYR A 90 -7.49 16.10 -2.01
N VAL A 91 -8.61 15.45 -1.73
CA VAL A 91 -9.38 15.62 -0.49
C VAL A 91 -9.10 14.41 0.40
N PRO A 92 -8.37 14.57 1.51
CA PRO A 92 -8.13 13.48 2.45
C PRO A 92 -9.42 13.08 3.15
N GLY A 93 -9.54 11.79 3.51
CA GLY A 93 -10.71 11.25 4.16
C GLY A 93 -10.42 10.45 5.41
N TRP A 94 -11.45 10.24 6.24
CA TRP A 94 -11.41 9.38 7.43
C TRP A 94 -12.66 8.54 7.58
N ASP A 95 -12.45 7.27 7.97
CA ASP A 95 -13.50 6.35 8.40
C ASP A 95 -13.63 6.41 9.93
N ASN A 96 -14.81 6.78 10.42
CA ASN A 96 -14.99 7.18 11.81
C ASN A 96 -15.94 6.27 12.58
N HIS A 97 -16.68 5.38 11.94
CA HIS A 97 -17.69 4.55 12.56
C HIS A 97 -17.20 3.14 12.92
N GLY A 98 -18.05 2.42 13.63
CA GLY A 98 -17.92 1.00 13.87
C GLY A 98 -16.99 0.59 15.01
N MET A 99 -16.75 -0.71 15.05
CA MET A 99 -16.00 -1.39 16.10
C MET A 99 -14.55 -0.88 16.31
N PRO A 100 -13.81 -0.41 15.28
CA PRO A 100 -12.46 0.11 15.49
C PRO A 100 -12.37 1.26 16.47
N ILE A 101 -13.29 2.21 16.40
CA ILE A 101 -13.36 3.38 17.27
C ILE A 101 -13.98 3.02 18.62
N GLU A 102 -15.11 2.32 18.60
CA GLU A 102 -15.83 1.89 19.78
C GLU A 102 -14.95 1.09 20.74
N SER A 103 -14.25 0.06 20.23
CA SER A 103 -13.35 -0.76 21.03
C SER A 103 -12.13 0.02 21.56
N ALA A 104 -11.62 0.96 20.77
CA ALA A 104 -10.47 1.76 21.17
C ALA A 104 -10.81 2.71 22.34
N ILE A 105 -11.98 3.39 22.29
CA ILE A 105 -12.40 4.29 23.37
C ILE A 105 -12.75 3.51 24.63
N ILE A 106 -13.47 2.38 24.50
CA ILE A 106 -13.80 1.50 25.64
C ILE A 106 -12.52 1.08 26.36
N LYS A 107 -11.52 0.62 25.64
CA LYS A 107 -10.24 0.18 26.19
C LYS A 107 -9.44 1.32 26.82
N LYS A 108 -9.32 2.46 26.13
CA LYS A 108 -8.55 3.63 26.60
C LYS A 108 -9.14 4.24 27.87
N ASN A 109 -10.45 4.41 27.89
CA ASN A 109 -11.17 5.09 28.97
C ASN A 109 -11.78 4.14 30.00
N LYS A 110 -11.63 2.81 29.83
CA LYS A 110 -12.22 1.75 30.67
C LYS A 110 -13.73 1.94 30.87
N LEU A 111 -14.44 2.30 29.78
CA LEU A 111 -15.87 2.62 29.82
C LEU A 111 -16.72 1.36 30.00
N ASN A 112 -17.74 1.46 30.84
CA ASN A 112 -18.86 0.50 30.81
C ASN A 112 -19.94 1.03 29.85
N HIS A 113 -19.70 0.87 28.55
CA HIS A 113 -20.58 1.38 27.49
C HIS A 113 -22.00 0.84 27.56
N LYS A 114 -22.23 -0.36 28.13
CA LYS A 114 -23.56 -0.96 28.27
C LYS A 114 -24.42 -0.23 29.31
N ALA A 115 -23.79 0.44 30.27
CA ALA A 115 -24.48 1.22 31.31
C ALA A 115 -24.69 2.70 30.95
N MET A 116 -24.04 3.18 29.88
CA MET A 116 -24.17 4.58 29.42
C MET A 116 -25.41 4.75 28.53
N PRO A 117 -26.08 5.93 28.54
CA PRO A 117 -27.02 6.32 27.49
C PRO A 117 -26.38 6.30 26.13
N ILE A 118 -27.07 5.80 25.09
CA ILE A 118 -26.51 5.65 23.75
C ILE A 118 -26.04 7.01 23.17
N PRO A 119 -26.80 8.12 23.23
CA PRO A 119 -26.34 9.40 22.72
C PRO A 119 -25.05 9.91 23.38
N GLU A 120 -24.90 9.73 24.70
CA GLU A 120 -23.69 10.12 25.44
C GLU A 120 -22.47 9.32 24.99
N PHE A 121 -22.66 7.99 24.83
CA PHE A 121 -21.58 7.13 24.33
C PHE A 121 -21.18 7.50 22.88
N ARG A 122 -22.15 7.79 22.01
CA ARG A 122 -21.90 8.23 20.63
C ARG A 122 -21.15 9.55 20.56
N ASN A 123 -21.52 10.53 21.38
CA ASN A 123 -20.78 11.80 21.49
C ASN A 123 -19.34 11.59 21.94
N ALA A 124 -19.11 10.67 22.88
CA ALA A 124 -17.75 10.31 23.32
C ALA A 124 -16.93 9.65 22.19
N CYS A 125 -17.54 8.77 21.38
CA CYS A 125 -16.90 8.17 20.21
C CYS A 125 -16.56 9.21 19.15
N GLN A 126 -17.47 10.15 18.87
CA GLN A 126 -17.25 11.23 17.92
C GLN A 126 -16.08 12.12 18.33
N ALA A 127 -16.03 12.54 19.60
CA ALA A 127 -14.92 13.35 20.12
C ALA A 127 -13.59 12.59 20.07
N PHE A 128 -13.61 11.29 20.39
CA PHE A 128 -12.43 10.43 20.29
C PHE A 128 -11.92 10.32 18.86
N ALA A 129 -12.83 10.09 17.89
CA ALA A 129 -12.48 10.01 16.47
C ALA A 129 -11.87 11.33 15.97
N GLN A 130 -12.43 12.48 16.36
CA GLN A 130 -11.92 13.79 15.98
C GLN A 130 -10.50 14.05 16.53
N ASP A 131 -10.21 13.69 17.80
CA ASP A 131 -8.86 13.79 18.37
C ASP A 131 -7.81 13.04 17.51
N PHE A 132 -8.15 11.81 17.06
CA PHE A 132 -7.24 11.04 16.22
C PHE A 132 -7.17 11.57 14.78
N ILE A 133 -8.24 12.13 14.21
CA ILE A 133 -8.18 12.83 12.92
C ILE A 133 -7.15 13.96 12.99
N ASP A 134 -7.22 14.82 14.01
CA ASP A 134 -6.33 15.97 14.16
C ASP A 134 -4.87 15.53 14.31
N ARG A 135 -4.62 14.46 15.07
CA ARG A 135 -3.29 13.87 15.25
C ARG A 135 -2.74 13.26 13.97
N GLN A 136 -3.53 12.47 13.27
CA GLN A 136 -3.14 11.84 11.99
C GLN A 136 -2.90 12.91 10.92
N MET A 137 -3.77 13.90 10.82
CA MET A 137 -3.63 15.04 9.92
C MET A 137 -2.31 15.78 10.16
N SER A 138 -1.97 16.05 11.42
CA SER A 138 -0.69 16.64 11.79
C SER A 138 0.50 15.79 11.32
N GLY A 139 0.41 14.46 11.48
CA GLY A 139 1.43 13.53 11.02
C GLY A 139 1.59 13.52 9.49
N PHE A 140 0.50 13.51 8.75
CA PHE A 140 0.53 13.55 7.27
C PHE A 140 1.07 14.88 6.75
N ARG A 141 0.65 15.99 7.33
CA ARG A 141 1.19 17.32 7.00
C ARG A 141 2.68 17.42 7.31
N ARG A 142 3.13 16.79 8.42
CA ARG A 142 4.57 16.77 8.77
C ARG A 142 5.41 15.96 7.77
N LEU A 143 4.82 14.96 7.08
CA LEU A 143 5.44 14.27 5.95
C LEU A 143 5.49 15.13 4.67
N GLY A 144 4.90 16.32 4.67
CA GLY A 144 4.86 17.21 3.52
C GLY A 144 3.75 16.88 2.50
N VAL A 145 2.77 16.03 2.87
CA VAL A 145 1.64 15.68 1.99
C VAL A 145 0.77 16.90 1.74
N LEU A 146 0.52 17.23 0.47
CA LEU A 146 -0.40 18.29 0.06
C LEU A 146 -1.83 17.75 -0.11
N GLY A 147 -2.81 18.58 0.25
CA GLY A 147 -4.23 18.24 0.13
C GLY A 147 -5.12 19.31 0.73
N ASP A 148 -6.43 19.18 0.55
CA ASP A 148 -7.41 20.04 1.21
C ASP A 148 -7.61 19.59 2.67
N TRP A 149 -6.66 19.99 3.52
CA TRP A 149 -6.70 19.69 4.95
C TRP A 149 -7.74 20.49 5.74
N GLN A 150 -8.32 21.50 5.11
CA GLN A 150 -9.35 22.34 5.74
C GLN A 150 -10.74 21.74 5.58
N HIS A 151 -10.98 21.00 4.48
CA HIS A 151 -12.26 20.39 4.16
C HIS A 151 -12.13 18.89 3.87
N PRO A 152 -11.57 18.10 4.81
CA PRO A 152 -11.50 16.65 4.64
C PRO A 152 -12.91 16.06 4.66
N TYR A 153 -13.12 14.93 4.00
CA TYR A 153 -14.35 14.20 4.21
C TYR A 153 -14.25 13.25 5.42
N LYS A 154 -15.33 13.09 6.13
CA LYS A 154 -15.43 12.19 7.30
C LYS A 154 -16.75 11.43 7.24
N THR A 155 -16.70 10.11 7.43
CA THR A 155 -17.93 9.29 7.37
C THR A 155 -18.95 9.66 8.46
N MET A 156 -18.50 10.31 9.54
CA MET A 156 -19.37 10.83 10.60
C MET A 156 -19.92 12.25 10.35
N ASP A 157 -19.62 12.87 9.21
CA ASP A 157 -20.19 14.18 8.87
C ASP A 157 -21.66 14.03 8.47
N LYS A 158 -22.51 14.92 8.97
CA LYS A 158 -23.97 14.90 8.75
C LYS A 158 -24.36 14.76 7.27
N ALA A 159 -23.66 15.47 6.39
CA ALA A 159 -23.93 15.43 4.96
C ALA A 159 -23.51 14.08 4.35
N PHE A 160 -22.45 13.43 4.87
CA PHE A 160 -22.04 12.10 4.47
C PHE A 160 -23.07 11.05 4.91
N GLU A 161 -23.46 11.08 6.19
CA GLU A 161 -24.49 10.18 6.75
C GLU A 161 -25.81 10.28 5.99
N ALA A 162 -26.22 11.50 5.61
CA ALA A 162 -27.43 11.75 4.83
C ALA A 162 -27.38 11.09 3.42
N GLU A 163 -26.24 11.18 2.73
CA GLU A 163 -26.07 10.54 1.42
C GLU A 163 -25.98 9.02 1.54
N GLU A 164 -25.35 8.49 2.57
CA GLU A 164 -25.25 7.06 2.80
C GLU A 164 -26.62 6.42 3.04
N VAL A 165 -27.53 7.10 3.76
CA VAL A 165 -28.94 6.71 3.88
C VAL A 165 -29.59 6.55 2.52
N LYS A 166 -29.29 7.44 1.55
CA LYS A 166 -29.83 7.34 0.17
C LYS A 166 -29.23 6.14 -0.57
N VAL A 167 -27.92 5.85 -0.39
CA VAL A 167 -27.28 4.66 -0.96
C VAL A 167 -27.98 3.39 -0.47
N PHE A 168 -28.20 3.28 0.84
CA PHE A 168 -28.96 2.16 1.43
C PHE A 168 -30.38 2.07 0.84
N GLY A 169 -31.10 3.19 0.80
CA GLY A 169 -32.48 3.25 0.28
C GLY A 169 -32.58 2.82 -1.18
N GLU A 170 -31.63 3.20 -2.01
CA GLU A 170 -31.62 2.82 -3.43
C GLU A 170 -31.34 1.32 -3.61
N MET A 171 -30.43 0.74 -2.87
CA MET A 171 -30.17 -0.69 -2.90
C MET A 171 -31.35 -1.50 -2.33
N TYR A 172 -32.02 -0.97 -1.30
CA TYR A 172 -33.24 -1.58 -0.75
C TYR A 172 -34.38 -1.54 -1.79
N ARG A 173 -34.60 -0.41 -2.45
CA ARG A 173 -35.61 -0.22 -3.51
C ARG A 173 -35.44 -1.20 -4.67
N LYS A 174 -34.19 -1.52 -5.02
CA LYS A 174 -33.86 -2.51 -6.05
C LYS A 174 -34.04 -3.95 -5.57
N GLY A 175 -34.35 -4.17 -4.29
CA GLY A 175 -34.53 -5.49 -3.71
C GLY A 175 -33.21 -6.21 -3.35
N TYR A 176 -32.07 -5.52 -3.39
CA TYR A 176 -30.79 -6.10 -3.03
C TYR A 176 -30.59 -6.21 -1.52
N ILE A 177 -31.19 -5.29 -0.74
CA ILE A 177 -31.11 -5.35 0.71
C ILE A 177 -32.40 -6.01 1.27
N TYR A 178 -32.19 -7.00 2.14
CA TYR A 178 -33.28 -7.75 2.77
C TYR A 178 -32.89 -8.21 4.18
N LYS A 179 -33.91 -8.47 5.02
CA LYS A 179 -33.70 -9.09 6.35
C LYS A 179 -33.84 -10.60 6.24
N GLY A 180 -32.89 -11.36 6.80
CA GLY A 180 -32.89 -12.80 6.75
C GLY A 180 -32.35 -13.43 8.00
N LEU A 181 -32.76 -14.67 8.26
CA LEU A 181 -32.23 -15.50 9.34
C LEU A 181 -31.26 -16.51 8.72
N LYS A 182 -29.96 -16.28 8.86
CA LYS A 182 -28.90 -17.13 8.27
C LYS A 182 -27.72 -17.22 9.24
N PRO A 183 -26.89 -18.28 9.16
CA PRO A 183 -25.61 -18.34 9.85
C PRO A 183 -24.68 -17.23 9.35
N VAL A 184 -24.08 -16.51 10.28
CA VAL A 184 -23.06 -15.48 10.03
C VAL A 184 -21.86 -15.70 10.93
N TYR A 185 -20.73 -15.09 10.58
CA TYR A 185 -19.61 -14.95 11.51
C TYR A 185 -20.07 -14.11 12.71
N TRP A 186 -19.89 -14.65 13.89
CA TRP A 186 -20.35 -14.03 15.13
C TRP A 186 -19.22 -13.98 16.17
N CYS A 187 -18.94 -12.80 16.71
CA CYS A 187 -18.02 -12.66 17.83
C CYS A 187 -18.78 -12.72 19.16
N PRO A 188 -18.66 -13.81 19.94
CA PRO A 188 -19.38 -13.94 21.24
C PRO A 188 -18.87 -12.94 22.29
N LYS A 189 -17.62 -12.47 22.15
CA LYS A 189 -17.02 -11.51 23.09
C LYS A 189 -17.49 -10.08 22.83
N ASP A 190 -17.60 -9.70 21.56
CA ASP A 190 -18.06 -8.38 21.14
C ASP A 190 -19.58 -8.36 20.88
N GLU A 191 -20.25 -9.52 20.94
CA GLU A 191 -21.70 -9.72 20.75
C GLU A 191 -22.22 -9.07 19.46
N THR A 192 -21.54 -9.37 18.32
CA THR A 192 -21.89 -8.76 17.02
C THR A 192 -21.55 -9.69 15.86
N ALA A 193 -22.30 -9.55 14.76
CA ALA A 193 -21.95 -10.14 13.47
C ALA A 193 -20.69 -9.50 12.90
N LEU A 194 -19.95 -10.28 12.10
CA LEU A 194 -18.74 -9.85 11.41
C LEU A 194 -18.87 -10.11 9.91
N ALA A 195 -18.23 -9.27 9.10
CA ALA A 195 -18.00 -9.54 7.69
C ALA A 195 -16.73 -10.39 7.50
N GLU A 196 -16.55 -10.98 6.31
CA GLU A 196 -15.35 -11.75 5.97
C GLU A 196 -14.05 -10.92 6.11
N ALA A 197 -14.10 -9.62 5.82
CA ALA A 197 -12.96 -8.71 5.99
C ALA A 197 -12.59 -8.43 7.46
N GLU A 198 -13.44 -8.86 8.40
CA GLU A 198 -13.28 -8.64 9.85
C GLU A 198 -12.81 -9.90 10.60
N ILE A 199 -12.41 -10.94 9.88
CA ILE A 199 -11.87 -12.17 10.46
C ILE A 199 -10.41 -12.36 10.06
N GLU A 200 -9.65 -13.00 10.96
CA GLU A 200 -8.27 -13.41 10.76
C GLU A 200 -8.16 -14.90 11.11
N TYR A 201 -7.39 -15.65 10.35
CA TYR A 201 -7.21 -17.07 10.64
C TYR A 201 -5.93 -17.28 11.47
N GLN A 202 -6.05 -18.12 12.49
CA GLN A 202 -4.96 -18.55 13.36
C GLN A 202 -5.00 -20.05 13.53
N ASP A 203 -3.84 -20.68 13.75
CA ASP A 203 -3.77 -22.10 14.03
C ASP A 203 -4.13 -22.35 15.50
N ASP A 204 -5.30 -23.00 15.71
CA ASP A 204 -5.81 -23.32 17.03
C ASP A 204 -5.73 -24.84 17.29
N PRO A 205 -5.18 -25.26 18.43
CA PRO A 205 -5.28 -26.65 18.88
C PRO A 205 -6.71 -26.94 19.36
N CYS A 206 -7.25 -28.07 18.96
CA CYS A 206 -8.55 -28.58 19.42
C CYS A 206 -8.53 -30.07 19.54
N THR A 207 -9.55 -30.66 20.19
CA THR A 207 -9.79 -32.09 20.18
C THR A 207 -10.85 -32.43 19.16
N SER A 208 -10.49 -33.11 18.08
CA SER A 208 -11.47 -33.65 17.13
C SER A 208 -12.06 -34.92 17.67
N ILE A 209 -13.32 -35.13 17.39
CA ILE A 209 -14.07 -36.33 17.92
C ILE A 209 -14.80 -37.04 16.80
N TYR A 210 -14.88 -38.38 16.97
CA TYR A 210 -15.69 -39.28 16.19
C TYR A 210 -16.85 -39.75 17.06
N VAL A 211 -18.10 -39.58 16.59
CA VAL A 211 -19.30 -39.82 17.41
C VAL A 211 -20.23 -40.81 16.72
N LYS A 212 -20.70 -41.82 17.49
CA LYS A 212 -21.67 -42.81 17.06
C LYS A 212 -23.11 -42.28 17.16
N PHE A 213 -23.83 -42.32 16.05
CA PHE A 213 -25.28 -42.04 15.95
C PHE A 213 -25.99 -43.34 15.62
N ALA A 214 -26.75 -43.90 16.53
CA ALA A 214 -27.45 -45.19 16.34
C ALA A 214 -28.52 -45.05 15.26
N LEU A 215 -28.49 -45.88 14.22
CA LEU A 215 -29.55 -45.92 13.22
C LEU A 215 -30.88 -46.37 13.86
N LYS A 216 -31.96 -45.70 13.48
CA LYS A 216 -33.30 -45.89 14.03
C LYS A 216 -34.28 -46.37 12.98
N ASP A 217 -34.48 -45.56 11.92
CA ASP A 217 -35.32 -45.96 10.78
C ASP A 217 -34.47 -46.08 9.52
N THR A 218 -34.27 -47.31 9.06
CA THR A 218 -33.49 -47.65 7.86
C THR A 218 -34.34 -47.79 6.60
N LYS A 219 -35.64 -47.44 6.68
CA LYS A 219 -36.61 -47.66 5.61
C LYS A 219 -36.66 -49.14 5.12
N GLY A 220 -36.28 -50.05 5.97
CA GLY A 220 -36.21 -51.49 5.68
C GLY A 220 -35.09 -51.89 4.73
N LYS A 221 -34.13 -51.01 4.46
CA LYS A 221 -33.01 -51.25 3.53
C LYS A 221 -31.82 -51.95 4.17
N LEU A 222 -31.61 -51.80 5.49
CA LEU A 222 -30.54 -52.45 6.24
C LEU A 222 -30.96 -52.68 7.71
N GLU A 223 -30.16 -53.50 8.44
CA GLU A 223 -30.41 -53.77 9.84
C GLU A 223 -30.02 -52.55 10.71
N ALA A 224 -30.98 -52.08 11.52
CA ALA A 224 -30.77 -50.91 12.39
C ALA A 224 -30.09 -51.30 13.73
N GLU A 225 -30.34 -52.55 14.23
CA GLU A 225 -29.83 -52.97 15.53
C GLU A 225 -28.29 -52.99 15.55
N ASN A 226 -27.70 -52.36 16.58
CA ASN A 226 -26.24 -52.21 16.72
C ASN A 226 -25.53 -51.56 15.50
N THR A 227 -26.25 -50.79 14.70
CA THR A 227 -25.68 -50.07 13.52
C THR A 227 -25.62 -48.58 13.79
N TYR A 228 -24.43 -48.01 13.61
CA TYR A 228 -24.14 -46.60 13.90
C TYR A 228 -23.56 -45.87 12.69
N VAL A 229 -23.98 -44.65 12.49
CA VAL A 229 -23.32 -43.70 11.59
C VAL A 229 -22.21 -42.99 12.37
N ILE A 230 -20.99 -43.00 11.86
CA ILE A 230 -19.88 -42.34 12.52
C ILE A 230 -19.68 -40.94 11.90
N ILE A 231 -19.93 -39.90 12.67
CA ILE A 231 -19.64 -38.54 12.28
C ILE A 231 -18.29 -38.09 12.85
N TRP A 232 -17.68 -37.07 12.25
CA TRP A 232 -16.46 -36.42 12.75
C TRP A 232 -16.70 -34.93 12.89
N THR A 233 -16.18 -34.30 13.94
CA THR A 233 -16.23 -32.86 14.15
C THR A 233 -15.07 -32.34 14.99
N THR A 234 -14.64 -31.12 14.73
CA THR A 234 -13.68 -30.35 15.57
C THR A 234 -14.40 -29.39 16.53
N THR A 235 -15.71 -29.20 16.37
CA THR A 235 -16.55 -28.28 17.16
C THR A 235 -17.60 -29.02 17.95
N THR A 236 -17.17 -29.69 19.04
CA THR A 236 -18.03 -30.51 19.90
C THR A 236 -19.26 -29.77 20.43
N TRP A 237 -19.12 -28.48 20.72
CA TRP A 237 -20.19 -27.62 21.25
C TRP A 237 -21.38 -27.39 20.28
N THR A 238 -21.23 -27.73 18.97
CA THR A 238 -22.31 -27.63 17.98
C THR A 238 -23.22 -28.85 17.95
N LEU A 239 -22.82 -29.96 18.54
CA LEU A 239 -23.61 -31.21 18.57
C LEU A 239 -25.04 -30.99 19.07
N PRO A 240 -25.31 -30.16 20.11
CA PRO A 240 -26.70 -29.88 20.51
C PRO A 240 -27.56 -29.30 19.40
N GLY A 241 -26.95 -28.70 18.35
CA GLY A 241 -27.61 -28.17 17.15
C GLY A 241 -27.80 -29.16 16.01
N ASN A 242 -27.34 -30.41 16.17
CA ASN A 242 -27.45 -31.42 15.13
C ASN A 242 -28.90 -31.76 14.82
N LEU A 243 -29.25 -31.76 13.52
CA LEU A 243 -30.57 -32.13 12.99
C LEU A 243 -30.46 -33.09 11.81
N ALA A 244 -29.29 -33.21 11.20
CA ALA A 244 -29.06 -34.08 10.07
C ALA A 244 -27.62 -34.63 10.06
N ILE A 245 -27.40 -35.65 9.22
CA ILE A 245 -26.08 -36.16 8.86
C ILE A 245 -26.01 -36.16 7.33
N ALA A 246 -25.08 -35.40 6.75
CA ALA A 246 -24.93 -35.29 5.32
C ALA A 246 -23.95 -36.34 4.78
N LEU A 247 -24.32 -36.94 3.65
CA LEU A 247 -23.52 -37.86 2.86
C LEU A 247 -23.37 -37.35 1.43
N ASN A 248 -22.27 -37.68 0.78
CA ASN A 248 -22.14 -37.37 -0.65
C ASN A 248 -22.95 -38.38 -1.47
N PRO A 249 -23.90 -37.95 -2.32
CA PRO A 249 -24.80 -38.84 -3.03
C PRO A 249 -24.12 -39.81 -4.01
N GLN A 250 -22.94 -39.45 -4.52
CA GLN A 250 -22.21 -40.15 -5.59
C GLN A 250 -21.05 -41.03 -5.04
N GLU A 251 -20.60 -40.78 -3.83
CA GLU A 251 -19.48 -41.51 -3.22
C GLU A 251 -19.92 -42.86 -2.66
N SER A 252 -18.98 -43.82 -2.56
CA SER A 252 -19.20 -45.16 -2.01
C SER A 252 -19.12 -45.14 -0.48
N TYR A 253 -20.14 -45.69 0.16
CA TYR A 253 -20.22 -45.90 1.59
C TYR A 253 -20.32 -47.37 1.91
N VAL A 254 -19.75 -47.74 3.02
CA VAL A 254 -19.76 -49.14 3.49
C VAL A 254 -20.33 -49.24 4.91
N VAL A 255 -21.05 -50.33 5.16
CA VAL A 255 -21.37 -50.79 6.51
C VAL A 255 -20.37 -51.89 6.85
N VAL A 256 -19.63 -51.70 7.91
CA VAL A 256 -18.66 -52.69 8.40
C VAL A 256 -19.12 -53.27 9.73
N LYS A 257 -18.91 -54.55 9.91
CA LYS A 257 -19.15 -55.26 11.18
C LYS A 257 -17.82 -55.46 11.88
N ALA A 258 -17.68 -54.95 13.10
CA ALA A 258 -16.49 -55.13 13.90
C ALA A 258 -16.61 -56.36 14.83
N ALA A 259 -15.46 -56.80 15.39
CA ALA A 259 -15.40 -57.94 16.28
C ALA A 259 -16.25 -57.78 17.57
N ASN A 260 -16.54 -56.56 18.01
CA ASN A 260 -17.42 -56.26 19.14
C ASN A 260 -18.92 -56.48 18.83
N GLY A 261 -19.29 -56.79 17.57
CA GLY A 261 -20.64 -57.00 17.14
C GLY A 261 -21.37 -55.74 16.68
N GLU A 262 -20.79 -54.55 16.85
CA GLU A 262 -21.32 -53.30 16.33
C GLU A 262 -21.05 -53.16 14.81
N ARG A 263 -21.92 -52.40 14.14
CA ARG A 263 -21.80 -52.06 12.71
C ARG A 263 -21.61 -50.55 12.56
N TYR A 264 -20.77 -50.13 11.61
CA TYR A 264 -20.44 -48.74 11.38
C TYR A 264 -20.60 -48.37 9.92
N LEU A 265 -21.38 -47.28 9.68
CA LEU A 265 -21.55 -46.66 8.38
C LEU A 265 -20.53 -45.52 8.24
N VAL A 266 -19.66 -45.61 7.22
CA VAL A 266 -18.63 -44.63 6.88
C VAL A 266 -18.41 -44.63 5.37
N ALA A 267 -17.82 -43.56 4.81
CA ALA A 267 -17.36 -43.54 3.42
C ALA A 267 -16.24 -44.58 3.21
N GLU A 268 -16.31 -45.34 2.11
CA GLU A 268 -15.31 -46.37 1.81
C GLU A 268 -13.88 -45.81 1.70
N ALA A 269 -13.72 -44.63 1.11
CA ALA A 269 -12.42 -43.97 0.99
C ALA A 269 -11.77 -43.59 2.33
N LEU A 270 -12.57 -43.47 3.40
CA LEU A 270 -12.12 -43.08 4.75
C LEU A 270 -12.20 -44.22 5.78
N LEU A 271 -12.59 -45.42 5.32
CA LEU A 271 -12.81 -46.59 6.18
C LEU A 271 -11.59 -46.95 7.04
N GLU A 272 -10.44 -47.17 6.41
CA GLU A 272 -9.23 -47.59 7.10
C GLU A 272 -8.80 -46.60 8.17
N LYS A 273 -8.82 -45.30 7.81
CA LYS A 273 -8.49 -44.20 8.73
C LYS A 273 -9.44 -44.16 9.92
N THR A 274 -10.76 -44.28 9.67
CA THR A 274 -11.78 -44.23 10.72
C THR A 274 -11.67 -45.43 11.66
N MET A 275 -11.50 -46.66 11.14
CA MET A 275 -11.37 -47.85 11.96
C MET A 275 -10.11 -47.80 12.83
N LYS A 276 -8.98 -47.31 12.25
CA LYS A 276 -7.74 -47.14 13.01
C LYS A 276 -7.89 -46.09 14.13
N ALA A 277 -8.57 -44.99 13.90
CA ALA A 277 -8.86 -44.02 14.94
C ALA A 277 -9.67 -44.61 16.10
N GLY A 278 -10.62 -45.48 15.79
CA GLY A 278 -11.42 -46.23 16.78
C GLY A 278 -10.71 -47.41 17.43
N GLY A 279 -9.46 -47.71 17.07
CA GLY A 279 -8.71 -48.85 17.56
C GLY A 279 -9.28 -50.20 17.11
N ILE A 280 -9.97 -50.25 15.98
CA ILE A 280 -10.62 -51.45 15.42
C ILE A 280 -9.71 -52.00 14.32
N GLU A 281 -9.06 -53.12 14.62
CA GLU A 281 -8.15 -53.77 13.69
C GLU A 281 -8.85 -54.85 12.84
N GLU A 282 -9.88 -55.54 13.40
CA GLU A 282 -10.61 -56.60 12.72
C GLU A 282 -12.06 -56.19 12.43
N TYR A 283 -12.40 -56.12 11.14
CA TYR A 283 -13.76 -55.81 10.66
C TYR A 283 -14.03 -56.44 9.31
N GLU A 284 -15.30 -56.63 9.00
CA GLU A 284 -15.80 -57.14 7.71
C GLU A 284 -16.75 -56.14 7.06
N ILE A 285 -16.59 -55.88 5.76
CA ILE A 285 -17.56 -55.09 5.01
C ILE A 285 -18.76 -55.96 4.71
N VAL A 286 -19.91 -55.59 5.29
CA VAL A 286 -21.15 -56.35 5.13
C VAL A 286 -22.07 -55.76 4.06
N GLU A 287 -22.00 -54.47 3.81
CA GLU A 287 -22.77 -53.80 2.78
C GLU A 287 -21.94 -52.67 2.11
N ARG A 288 -22.25 -52.39 0.83
CA ARG A 288 -21.64 -51.30 0.06
C ARG A 288 -22.71 -50.66 -0.83
N HIS A 289 -22.88 -49.34 -0.71
CA HIS A 289 -23.85 -48.55 -1.49
C HIS A 289 -23.34 -47.13 -1.76
N GLU A 290 -23.92 -46.46 -2.78
CA GLU A 290 -23.74 -45.02 -2.93
C GLU A 290 -24.46 -44.27 -1.79
N GLY A 291 -23.98 -43.06 -1.45
CA GLY A 291 -24.55 -42.24 -0.36
C GLY A 291 -26.06 -41.99 -0.49
N ARG A 292 -26.56 -41.86 -1.74
CA ARG A 292 -28.01 -41.68 -2.01
C ARG A 292 -28.87 -42.87 -1.51
N TYR A 293 -28.29 -44.03 -1.32
CA TYR A 293 -29.01 -45.19 -0.80
C TYR A 293 -29.51 -44.97 0.65
N PHE A 294 -28.74 -44.24 1.44
CA PHE A 294 -29.00 -43.98 2.85
C PHE A 294 -29.90 -42.76 3.08
N GLU A 295 -30.24 -42.02 2.01
CA GLU A 295 -31.08 -40.82 2.07
C GLU A 295 -32.46 -41.11 2.72
N TYR A 296 -32.90 -40.19 3.58
CA TYR A 296 -34.13 -40.28 4.41
C TYR A 296 -34.14 -41.32 5.51
N MET A 297 -33.06 -42.05 5.76
CA MET A 297 -32.91 -42.82 6.99
C MET A 297 -32.78 -41.86 8.18
N THR A 298 -33.05 -42.37 9.40
CA THR A 298 -32.86 -41.57 10.62
C THR A 298 -31.91 -42.23 11.58
N ALA A 299 -31.15 -41.42 12.32
CA ALA A 299 -30.31 -41.87 13.42
C ALA A 299 -30.72 -41.16 14.73
N GLN A 300 -30.57 -41.81 15.84
CA GLN A 300 -30.85 -41.25 17.15
C GLN A 300 -29.72 -40.34 17.58
N HIS A 301 -30.04 -39.13 18.00
CA HIS A 301 -29.06 -38.22 18.58
C HIS A 301 -28.44 -38.80 19.85
N PRO A 302 -27.10 -38.73 20.06
CA PRO A 302 -26.44 -39.52 21.12
C PRO A 302 -26.81 -39.10 22.55
N PHE A 303 -27.34 -37.90 22.80
CA PHE A 303 -27.71 -37.44 24.13
C PHE A 303 -28.96 -36.56 24.19
N LEU A 304 -29.60 -36.26 23.08
CA LEU A 304 -30.86 -35.51 23.06
C LEU A 304 -32.00 -36.37 22.50
N PRO A 305 -33.26 -36.17 22.97
CA PRO A 305 -34.43 -36.96 22.54
C PRO A 305 -34.95 -36.53 21.18
N ARG A 306 -34.11 -36.53 20.15
CA ARG A 306 -34.44 -36.22 18.76
C ARG A 306 -33.70 -37.09 17.76
N GLU A 307 -34.18 -37.11 16.55
CA GLU A 307 -33.60 -37.86 15.44
C GLU A 307 -32.81 -36.94 14.50
N SER A 308 -31.78 -37.47 13.90
CA SER A 308 -30.95 -36.84 12.86
C SER A 308 -31.27 -37.48 11.53
N LEU A 309 -31.74 -36.71 10.55
CA LEU A 309 -32.05 -37.21 9.22
C LEU A 309 -30.76 -37.39 8.40
N LEU A 310 -30.61 -38.55 7.72
CA LEU A 310 -29.56 -38.74 6.73
C LEU A 310 -29.98 -38.01 5.43
N VAL A 311 -29.16 -37.09 4.97
CA VAL A 311 -29.41 -36.22 3.82
C VAL A 311 -28.26 -36.31 2.81
N CYS A 312 -28.50 -35.97 1.58
CA CYS A 312 -27.47 -35.90 0.52
C CYS A 312 -26.99 -34.46 0.32
N ALA A 313 -25.65 -34.28 0.26
CA ALA A 313 -25.02 -32.97 0.00
C ALA A 313 -23.69 -33.12 -0.75
N ASP A 314 -23.53 -32.35 -1.84
CA ASP A 314 -22.36 -32.41 -2.71
C ASP A 314 -21.09 -31.83 -2.07
N TYR A 315 -21.22 -31.00 -1.01
CA TYR A 315 -20.08 -30.43 -0.28
C TYR A 315 -19.33 -31.44 0.59
N VAL A 316 -19.87 -32.64 0.80
CA VAL A 316 -19.18 -33.69 1.58
C VAL A 316 -18.00 -34.21 0.78
N THR A 317 -16.78 -33.96 1.28
CA THR A 317 -15.53 -34.44 0.66
C THR A 317 -14.98 -35.67 1.32
N MET A 318 -14.04 -36.35 0.62
CA MET A 318 -13.36 -37.57 1.12
C MET A 318 -11.94 -37.27 1.60
N ASP A 319 -11.61 -36.00 1.89
CA ASP A 319 -10.26 -35.59 2.31
C ASP A 319 -10.00 -35.81 3.80
N SER A 320 -11.06 -35.71 4.62
CA SER A 320 -10.96 -35.79 6.07
C SER A 320 -12.26 -36.31 6.71
N GLY A 321 -12.20 -36.68 7.99
CA GLY A 321 -13.34 -37.14 8.74
C GLY A 321 -13.75 -38.58 8.39
N THR A 322 -15.04 -38.81 8.23
CA THR A 322 -15.67 -40.13 8.01
C THR A 322 -16.50 -40.18 6.73
N GLY A 323 -16.65 -39.08 6.01
CA GLY A 323 -17.60 -38.94 4.90
C GLY A 323 -19.07 -38.82 5.35
N CYS A 324 -19.34 -38.82 6.65
CA CYS A 324 -20.65 -38.56 7.25
C CYS A 324 -20.51 -37.26 8.06
N VAL A 325 -21.08 -36.17 7.54
CA VAL A 325 -20.88 -34.85 8.12
C VAL A 325 -22.03 -34.50 9.09
N HIS A 326 -21.65 -34.19 10.32
CA HIS A 326 -22.54 -33.61 11.32
C HIS A 326 -23.11 -32.30 10.78
N THR A 327 -24.43 -32.19 10.65
CA THR A 327 -25.12 -31.08 10.03
C THR A 327 -25.99 -30.36 11.06
N ALA A 328 -25.62 -29.10 11.34
CA ALA A 328 -26.30 -28.22 12.30
C ALA A 328 -26.63 -26.88 11.64
N PRO A 329 -27.87 -26.65 11.16
CA PRO A 329 -28.23 -25.51 10.31
C PRO A 329 -28.06 -24.15 10.98
N GLY A 330 -27.95 -24.09 12.30
CA GLY A 330 -27.67 -22.89 13.05
C GLY A 330 -26.20 -22.44 13.04
N PHE A 331 -25.26 -23.30 12.57
CA PHE A 331 -23.82 -23.12 12.76
C PHE A 331 -23.00 -23.28 11.48
N GLY A 332 -23.62 -23.49 10.33
CA GLY A 332 -22.94 -23.58 9.03
C GLY A 332 -23.81 -23.13 7.88
N ALA A 333 -23.22 -22.45 6.91
CA ALA A 333 -23.96 -21.98 5.72
C ALA A 333 -24.42 -23.14 4.83
N ASP A 334 -23.56 -24.13 4.60
CA ASP A 334 -23.87 -25.31 3.81
C ASP A 334 -24.91 -26.18 4.53
N ASP A 335 -24.76 -26.33 5.83
CA ASP A 335 -25.71 -27.02 6.69
C ASP A 335 -27.10 -26.38 6.61
N TYR A 336 -27.14 -25.04 6.71
CA TYR A 336 -28.38 -24.27 6.59
C TYR A 336 -29.05 -24.47 5.22
N GLN A 337 -28.30 -24.38 4.11
CA GLN A 337 -28.86 -24.58 2.77
C GLN A 337 -29.35 -26.03 2.57
N THR A 338 -28.59 -26.99 3.06
CA THR A 338 -28.99 -28.40 2.97
C THR A 338 -30.23 -28.67 3.79
N CYS A 339 -30.28 -28.27 5.06
CA CYS A 339 -31.46 -28.42 5.90
C CYS A 339 -32.70 -27.76 5.30
N ARG A 340 -32.56 -26.59 4.69
CA ARG A 340 -33.65 -25.89 4.00
C ARG A 340 -34.22 -26.70 2.83
N ARG A 341 -33.36 -27.36 2.03
CA ARG A 341 -33.81 -28.24 0.92
C ARG A 341 -34.66 -29.43 1.42
N TYR A 342 -34.32 -29.93 2.61
CA TYR A 342 -35.05 -31.05 3.23
C TYR A 342 -36.19 -30.63 4.17
N ASN A 343 -36.56 -29.32 4.21
CA ASN A 343 -37.57 -28.78 5.14
C ASN A 343 -37.28 -29.09 6.61
N ILE A 344 -36.00 -29.13 7.01
CA ILE A 344 -35.57 -29.31 8.39
C ILE A 344 -35.58 -27.94 9.07
N ASP A 345 -36.19 -27.86 10.26
CA ASP A 345 -36.28 -26.64 11.05
C ASP A 345 -34.90 -26.10 11.46
N LEU A 346 -34.82 -24.79 11.63
CA LEU A 346 -33.62 -24.13 12.12
C LEU A 346 -33.69 -24.03 13.66
N ILE A 347 -32.68 -24.60 14.33
CA ILE A 347 -32.45 -24.37 15.76
C ILE A 347 -31.09 -23.75 16.00
N VAL A 348 -31.00 -22.87 16.99
CA VAL A 348 -29.78 -22.17 17.40
C VAL A 348 -29.60 -22.30 18.89
N PRO A 349 -29.02 -23.40 19.37
CA PRO A 349 -28.91 -23.67 20.82
C PRO A 349 -27.77 -22.87 21.49
N VAL A 350 -27.35 -21.75 20.93
CA VAL A 350 -26.34 -20.86 21.50
C VAL A 350 -26.81 -19.40 21.38
N ASP A 351 -26.70 -18.65 22.47
CA ASP A 351 -27.07 -17.24 22.54
C ASP A 351 -26.00 -16.30 21.94
N ASP A 352 -26.24 -15.00 22.02
CA ASP A 352 -25.34 -13.94 21.50
C ASP A 352 -23.98 -13.86 22.22
N ARG A 353 -23.90 -14.40 23.46
CA ARG A 353 -22.67 -14.48 24.25
C ARG A 353 -21.93 -15.80 24.09
N GLY A 354 -22.38 -16.64 23.19
CA GLY A 354 -21.83 -17.98 22.98
C GLY A 354 -22.16 -18.98 24.09
N ARG A 355 -23.26 -18.76 24.83
CA ARG A 355 -23.72 -19.69 25.86
C ARG A 355 -24.78 -20.62 25.31
N GLN A 356 -24.69 -21.88 25.68
CA GLN A 356 -25.73 -22.88 25.36
C GLN A 356 -27.05 -22.46 25.96
N THR A 357 -28.13 -22.51 25.17
CA THR A 357 -29.49 -22.22 25.60
C THR A 357 -30.18 -23.49 26.12
N GLU A 358 -31.42 -23.37 26.60
CA GLU A 358 -32.23 -24.50 27.04
C GLU A 358 -32.46 -25.56 25.95
N ALA A 359 -32.36 -25.17 24.66
CA ALA A 359 -32.42 -26.09 23.52
C ALA A 359 -31.26 -27.11 23.50
N ALA A 360 -30.17 -26.81 24.20
CA ALA A 360 -29.04 -27.71 24.39
C ALA A 360 -29.22 -28.70 25.58
N GLY A 361 -30.39 -28.67 26.25
CA GLY A 361 -30.68 -29.57 27.37
C GLY A 361 -29.78 -29.28 28.57
N LYS A 362 -29.17 -30.32 29.13
CA LYS A 362 -28.32 -30.23 30.35
C LYS A 362 -27.09 -29.34 30.21
N TYR A 363 -26.74 -28.92 29.02
CA TYR A 363 -25.59 -28.04 28.77
C TYR A 363 -25.96 -26.57 28.83
N ALA A 364 -27.23 -26.23 29.03
CA ALA A 364 -27.71 -24.86 29.13
C ALA A 364 -26.89 -24.00 30.11
N GLY A 365 -26.50 -22.79 29.70
CA GLY A 365 -25.71 -21.85 30.51
C GLY A 365 -24.21 -21.99 30.37
N LEU A 366 -23.67 -23.13 29.87
CA LEU A 366 -22.26 -23.30 29.61
C LEU A 366 -21.83 -22.46 28.41
N ARG A 367 -20.69 -21.84 28.48
CA ARG A 367 -20.09 -21.20 27.32
C ARG A 367 -19.66 -22.27 26.30
N TYR A 368 -19.63 -21.93 25.01
CA TYR A 368 -19.36 -22.88 23.92
C TYR A 368 -18.03 -23.66 24.11
N ASP A 369 -16.96 -23.00 24.58
CA ASP A 369 -15.68 -23.65 24.85
C ASP A 369 -15.70 -24.51 26.12
N GLU A 370 -16.42 -24.10 27.17
CA GLU A 370 -16.65 -24.91 28.38
C GLU A 370 -17.49 -26.16 28.05
N ALA A 371 -18.46 -26.05 27.15
CA ALA A 371 -19.33 -27.13 26.72
C ALA A 371 -18.57 -28.26 26.03
N ASN A 372 -17.49 -27.98 25.32
CA ASN A 372 -16.68 -28.99 24.65
C ASN A 372 -16.23 -30.13 25.62
N ALA A 373 -15.64 -29.73 26.74
CA ALA A 373 -15.12 -30.71 27.72
C ALA A 373 -16.24 -31.53 28.37
N VAL A 374 -17.38 -30.92 28.69
CA VAL A 374 -18.53 -31.55 29.31
C VAL A 374 -19.20 -32.54 28.35
N ILE A 375 -19.45 -32.13 27.11
CA ILE A 375 -20.04 -33.00 26.07
C ILE A 375 -19.12 -34.17 25.76
N LEU A 376 -17.81 -33.93 25.65
CA LEU A 376 -16.85 -35.00 25.43
C LEU A 376 -16.86 -36.04 26.53
N ALA A 377 -16.91 -35.63 27.81
CA ALA A 377 -17.00 -36.53 28.97
C ALA A 377 -18.27 -37.37 28.91
N ASP A 378 -19.42 -36.77 28.61
CA ASP A 378 -20.70 -37.45 28.50
C ASP A 378 -20.75 -38.46 27.35
N LEU A 379 -20.19 -38.10 26.19
CA LEU A 379 -20.08 -39.03 25.05
C LEU A 379 -19.21 -40.24 25.38
N LYS A 380 -18.17 -40.04 26.19
CA LYS A 380 -17.31 -41.14 26.67
C LYS A 380 -18.05 -42.05 27.66
N GLU A 381 -18.77 -41.46 28.62
CA GLU A 381 -19.55 -42.19 29.62
C GLU A 381 -20.69 -43.01 28.99
N SER A 382 -21.41 -42.39 28.02
CA SER A 382 -22.50 -43.07 27.30
C SER A 382 -22.04 -44.11 26.29
N GLY A 383 -20.72 -44.21 25.98
CA GLY A 383 -20.19 -45.05 24.92
C GLY A 383 -20.48 -44.58 23.51
N ALA A 384 -21.00 -43.36 23.36
CA ALA A 384 -21.22 -42.75 22.04
C ALA A 384 -19.97 -42.13 21.40
N LEU A 385 -18.91 -41.90 22.20
CA LEU A 385 -17.60 -41.51 21.66
C LEU A 385 -16.96 -42.71 20.99
N PHE A 386 -16.70 -42.61 19.66
CA PHE A 386 -15.97 -43.65 18.93
C PHE A 386 -14.46 -43.47 19.03
N ALA A 387 -13.96 -42.23 18.84
CA ALA A 387 -12.55 -41.85 18.98
C ALA A 387 -12.39 -40.37 19.26
N SER A 388 -11.22 -40.00 19.76
CA SER A 388 -10.82 -38.57 19.86
C SER A 388 -9.33 -38.42 19.56
N GLU A 389 -8.95 -37.34 18.89
CA GLU A 389 -7.58 -37.03 18.48
C GLU A 389 -7.27 -35.56 18.69
N GLU A 390 -6.05 -35.24 19.12
CA GLU A 390 -5.57 -33.88 19.12
C GLU A 390 -5.40 -33.40 17.68
N PHE A 391 -5.94 -32.24 17.39
CA PHE A 391 -5.98 -31.68 16.06
C PHE A 391 -5.64 -30.19 16.09
N THR A 392 -4.91 -29.70 15.09
CA THR A 392 -4.64 -28.27 14.91
C THR A 392 -5.17 -27.86 13.56
N HIS A 393 -5.97 -26.82 13.55
CA HIS A 393 -6.53 -26.28 12.32
C HIS A 393 -6.51 -24.75 12.29
N SER A 394 -6.55 -24.20 11.08
CA SER A 394 -6.74 -22.78 10.88
C SER A 394 -8.17 -22.39 11.26
N TYR A 395 -8.33 -21.58 12.30
CA TYR A 395 -9.63 -21.18 12.86
C TYR A 395 -9.85 -19.68 12.77
N PRO A 396 -11.07 -19.20 12.44
CA PRO A 396 -11.34 -17.77 12.31
C PRO A 396 -11.45 -17.07 13.67
N HIS A 397 -10.77 -15.94 13.77
CA HIS A 397 -10.74 -15.04 14.93
C HIS A 397 -11.25 -13.65 14.57
N CYS A 398 -11.83 -12.98 15.54
CA CYS A 398 -12.20 -11.57 15.39
C CYS A 398 -10.95 -10.71 15.20
N TRP A 399 -10.91 -9.95 14.12
CA TRP A 399 -9.78 -9.08 13.79
C TRP A 399 -9.43 -8.06 14.89
N ARG A 400 -10.43 -7.71 15.70
CA ARG A 400 -10.32 -6.67 16.73
C ARG A 400 -9.97 -7.21 18.12
N CYS A 401 -10.78 -8.12 18.66
CA CYS A 401 -10.55 -8.67 19.99
C CYS A 401 -9.67 -9.93 20.02
N LYS A 402 -9.30 -10.42 18.82
CA LYS A 402 -8.45 -11.61 18.62
C LYS A 402 -8.98 -12.90 19.27
N SER A 403 -10.25 -12.93 19.63
CA SER A 403 -10.90 -14.12 20.19
C SER A 403 -11.47 -14.99 19.08
N PRO A 404 -11.52 -16.32 19.28
CA PRO A 404 -12.20 -17.22 18.36
C PRO A 404 -13.64 -16.78 18.13
N ILE A 405 -14.11 -16.87 16.90
CA ILE A 405 -15.50 -16.57 16.53
C ILE A 405 -16.29 -17.87 16.41
N ILE A 406 -17.60 -17.74 16.32
CA ILE A 406 -18.51 -18.84 16.02
C ILE A 406 -19.32 -18.52 14.77
N PHE A 407 -19.83 -19.54 14.08
CA PHE A 407 -20.95 -19.37 13.19
C PHE A 407 -22.25 -19.44 14.01
N ARG A 408 -23.17 -18.51 13.75
CA ARG A 408 -24.46 -18.46 14.44
C ARG A 408 -25.53 -17.89 13.53
N ALA A 409 -26.63 -18.62 13.37
CA ALA A 409 -27.79 -18.08 12.67
C ALA A 409 -28.48 -17.04 13.56
N THR A 410 -28.67 -15.86 13.00
CA THR A 410 -29.31 -14.74 13.68
C THR A 410 -30.01 -13.85 12.63
N PRO A 411 -31.10 -13.17 13.00
CA PRO A 411 -31.75 -12.21 12.10
C PRO A 411 -30.80 -11.06 11.80
N GLN A 412 -30.41 -10.89 10.54
CA GLN A 412 -29.51 -9.83 10.09
C GLN A 412 -30.03 -9.18 8.82
N TRP A 413 -29.50 -7.99 8.50
CA TRP A 413 -29.66 -7.35 7.20
C TRP A 413 -28.54 -7.78 6.26
N PHE A 414 -28.94 -8.18 5.07
CA PHE A 414 -28.02 -8.65 4.03
C PHE A 414 -28.19 -7.83 2.75
N CYS A 415 -27.07 -7.63 2.06
CA CYS A 415 -27.05 -7.22 0.67
C CYS A 415 -26.82 -8.47 -0.20
N SER A 416 -27.79 -8.79 -1.08
CA SER A 416 -27.68 -9.90 -2.05
C SER A 416 -26.71 -9.51 -3.16
N VAL A 417 -25.42 -9.85 -2.99
CA VAL A 417 -24.39 -9.63 -4.03
C VAL A 417 -24.68 -10.49 -5.26
N GLU A 418 -25.26 -11.67 -5.07
CA GLU A 418 -25.64 -12.58 -6.17
C GLU A 418 -26.54 -11.90 -7.22
N SER A 419 -27.40 -10.96 -6.80
CA SER A 419 -28.36 -10.28 -7.64
C SER A 419 -27.72 -9.33 -8.69
N PHE A 420 -26.47 -8.92 -8.50
CA PHE A 420 -25.71 -8.03 -9.40
C PHE A 420 -24.22 -8.42 -9.51
N LYS A 421 -23.91 -9.68 -9.23
CA LYS A 421 -22.55 -10.22 -9.23
C LYS A 421 -21.90 -10.14 -10.60
N ASP A 422 -22.62 -10.47 -11.65
CA ASP A 422 -22.11 -10.47 -13.02
C ASP A 422 -21.77 -9.05 -13.50
N GLU A 423 -22.59 -8.06 -13.12
CA GLU A 423 -22.33 -6.65 -13.40
C GLU A 423 -21.11 -6.14 -12.63
N ALA A 424 -20.92 -6.58 -11.38
CA ALA A 424 -19.75 -6.23 -10.58
C ALA A 424 -18.46 -6.85 -11.17
N VAL A 425 -18.52 -8.09 -11.65
CA VAL A 425 -17.40 -8.73 -12.37
C VAL A 425 -17.10 -7.99 -13.67
N ALA A 426 -18.13 -7.68 -14.48
CA ALA A 426 -17.95 -6.95 -15.73
C ALA A 426 -17.38 -5.53 -15.53
N ALA A 427 -17.69 -4.88 -14.39
CA ALA A 427 -17.13 -3.57 -14.06
C ALA A 427 -15.60 -3.60 -13.90
N CYS A 428 -15.03 -4.75 -13.50
CA CYS A 428 -13.58 -4.93 -13.39
C CYS A 428 -12.84 -4.87 -14.72
N ASP A 429 -13.53 -5.14 -15.85
CA ASP A 429 -12.93 -5.16 -17.19
C ASP A 429 -12.49 -3.76 -17.66
N ASN A 430 -13.13 -2.72 -17.14
CA ASN A 430 -12.88 -1.33 -17.54
C ASN A 430 -11.87 -0.61 -16.59
N VAL A 431 -11.26 -1.33 -15.68
CA VAL A 431 -10.27 -0.79 -14.74
C VAL A 431 -8.87 -1.18 -15.17
N LYS A 432 -7.94 -0.23 -15.16
CA LYS A 432 -6.49 -0.51 -15.27
C LYS A 432 -5.96 -0.93 -13.90
N TRP A 433 -5.67 -2.22 -13.76
CA TRP A 433 -5.14 -2.80 -12.53
C TRP A 433 -3.61 -2.76 -12.51
N LEU A 434 -3.04 -2.25 -11.42
CA LEU A 434 -1.61 -2.11 -11.20
C LEU A 434 -1.24 -2.67 -9.81
N PRO A 435 -0.60 -3.85 -9.72
CA PRO A 435 -0.25 -4.80 -10.79
C PRO A 435 -1.46 -5.47 -11.47
N ALA A 436 -1.23 -6.01 -12.68
CA ALA A 436 -2.31 -6.60 -13.50
C ALA A 436 -3.05 -7.77 -12.83
N TRP A 437 -2.38 -8.54 -11.97
CA TRP A 437 -3.02 -9.65 -11.21
C TRP A 437 -4.17 -9.19 -10.30
N GLY A 438 -4.25 -7.90 -10.00
CA GLY A 438 -5.31 -7.33 -9.19
C GLY A 438 -6.70 -7.58 -9.75
N LYS A 439 -6.85 -7.62 -11.08
CA LYS A 439 -8.11 -7.97 -11.75
C LYS A 439 -8.57 -9.36 -11.38
N ASP A 440 -7.72 -10.36 -11.59
CA ASP A 440 -8.09 -11.76 -11.33
C ASP A 440 -8.43 -11.98 -9.85
N ARG A 441 -7.68 -11.35 -8.97
CA ARG A 441 -7.94 -11.39 -7.53
C ARG A 441 -9.29 -10.78 -7.17
N MET A 442 -9.63 -9.61 -7.70
CA MET A 442 -10.93 -8.97 -7.45
C MET A 442 -12.07 -9.81 -7.99
N VAL A 443 -11.96 -10.29 -9.22
CA VAL A 443 -12.99 -11.13 -9.87
C VAL A 443 -13.23 -12.41 -9.08
N ALA A 444 -12.17 -13.11 -8.66
CA ALA A 444 -12.29 -14.32 -7.85
C ALA A 444 -13.02 -14.03 -6.52
N MET A 445 -12.63 -12.98 -5.83
CA MET A 445 -13.24 -12.58 -4.55
C MET A 445 -14.72 -12.18 -4.69
N ILE A 446 -15.12 -11.57 -5.81
CA ILE A 446 -16.55 -11.24 -6.06
C ILE A 446 -17.33 -12.51 -6.39
N ARG A 447 -16.78 -13.41 -7.21
CA ARG A 447 -17.46 -14.68 -7.60
C ARG A 447 -17.71 -15.57 -6.39
N ASP A 448 -16.75 -15.68 -5.48
CA ASP A 448 -16.85 -16.51 -4.29
C ASP A 448 -17.63 -15.85 -3.15
N ARG A 449 -17.98 -14.56 -3.31
CA ARG A 449 -18.62 -13.81 -2.24
C ARG A 449 -20.06 -14.30 -2.00
N ALA A 450 -20.33 -14.62 -0.72
CA ALA A 450 -21.69 -14.78 -0.22
C ALA A 450 -22.41 -13.43 -0.07
N ASP A 451 -23.70 -13.48 0.30
CA ASP A 451 -24.43 -12.26 0.65
C ASP A 451 -23.70 -11.47 1.75
N TRP A 452 -23.61 -10.18 1.55
CA TRP A 452 -22.94 -9.29 2.50
C TRP A 452 -23.82 -8.99 3.69
N CYS A 453 -23.45 -9.45 4.89
CA CYS A 453 -24.11 -9.08 6.14
C CYS A 453 -23.75 -7.63 6.48
N ILE A 454 -24.71 -6.72 6.31
CA ILE A 454 -24.52 -5.27 6.47
C ILE A 454 -24.97 -4.73 7.84
N SER A 455 -25.54 -5.56 8.71
CA SER A 455 -25.95 -5.14 10.05
C SER A 455 -24.92 -5.50 11.12
N ARG A 456 -24.76 -4.60 12.09
CA ARG A 456 -23.90 -4.76 13.26
C ARG A 456 -24.66 -4.39 14.52
N GLN A 457 -24.46 -5.14 15.59
CA GLN A 457 -25.05 -4.89 16.91
C GLN A 457 -24.14 -3.95 17.70
N ARG A 458 -23.93 -2.75 17.14
CA ARG A 458 -23.06 -1.71 17.71
C ARG A 458 -23.85 -0.46 18.09
N ARG A 459 -23.25 0.37 18.95
CA ARG A 459 -23.82 1.66 19.36
C ARG A 459 -23.25 2.83 18.57
N TRP A 460 -22.01 2.69 18.08
CA TRP A 460 -21.33 3.67 17.25
C TRP A 460 -21.24 3.18 15.80
N GLY A 461 -22.01 3.78 14.93
CA GLY A 461 -22.18 3.47 13.52
C GLY A 461 -23.38 4.19 12.96
N LEU A 462 -23.54 4.21 11.66
CA LEU A 462 -24.74 4.72 11.01
C LEU A 462 -25.92 3.76 11.29
N PRO A 463 -27.02 4.20 11.93
CA PRO A 463 -28.17 3.33 12.18
C PRO A 463 -28.83 2.93 10.86
N ILE A 464 -29.32 1.69 10.77
CA ILE A 464 -30.06 1.20 9.62
C ILE A 464 -31.42 1.91 9.59
N PRO A 465 -31.72 2.69 8.50
CA PRO A 465 -32.86 3.61 8.46
C PRO A 465 -34.20 2.91 8.16
N VAL A 466 -34.52 1.88 8.93
CA VAL A 466 -35.72 1.06 8.72
C VAL A 466 -36.65 1.11 9.95
N PHE A 467 -37.94 1.22 9.70
CA PHE A 467 -38.97 1.10 10.72
C PHE A 467 -39.68 -0.26 10.65
N TYR A 468 -40.31 -0.69 11.73
CA TYR A 468 -41.16 -1.89 11.75
C TYR A 468 -42.57 -1.48 12.14
N CYS A 469 -43.55 -1.95 11.40
CA CYS A 469 -44.97 -1.77 11.77
C CYS A 469 -45.28 -2.62 13.01
N LYS A 470 -45.80 -2.02 14.06
CA LYS A 470 -46.17 -2.76 15.29
C LYS A 470 -47.32 -3.72 15.08
N ASP A 471 -48.22 -3.47 14.11
CA ASP A 471 -49.40 -4.30 13.87
C ASP A 471 -49.06 -5.58 13.08
N CYS A 472 -48.12 -5.55 12.12
CA CYS A 472 -47.79 -6.69 11.28
C CYS A 472 -46.34 -7.18 11.40
N GLY A 473 -45.48 -6.47 12.14
CA GLY A 473 -44.05 -6.79 12.31
C GLY A 473 -43.16 -6.63 11.09
N LYS A 474 -43.72 -6.19 9.95
CA LYS A 474 -42.98 -6.06 8.70
C LYS A 474 -42.14 -4.80 8.65
N PRO A 475 -40.94 -4.85 7.96
CA PRO A 475 -40.13 -3.67 7.77
C PRO A 475 -40.78 -2.66 6.83
N VAL A 476 -40.64 -1.38 7.15
CA VAL A 476 -41.11 -0.23 6.38
C VAL A 476 -39.91 0.63 5.99
N CYS A 477 -39.55 0.58 4.73
CA CYS A 477 -38.49 1.37 4.12
C CYS A 477 -38.96 1.78 2.73
N THR A 478 -39.42 3.00 2.61
CA THR A 478 -40.00 3.57 1.36
C THR A 478 -39.16 4.75 0.91
N PRO A 479 -39.23 5.16 -0.37
CA PRO A 479 -38.54 6.37 -0.84
C PRO A 479 -38.82 7.61 0.03
N GLU A 480 -40.03 7.69 0.57
CA GLU A 480 -40.44 8.79 1.45
C GLU A 480 -39.75 8.73 2.81
N THR A 481 -39.71 7.54 3.47
CA THR A 481 -38.98 7.38 4.73
C THR A 481 -37.50 7.62 4.58
N ILE A 482 -36.88 7.16 3.50
CA ILE A 482 -35.46 7.37 3.19
C ILE A 482 -35.17 8.86 2.98
N ALA A 483 -35.95 9.55 2.16
CA ALA A 483 -35.80 10.99 1.93
C ALA A 483 -35.92 11.80 3.24
N HIS A 484 -36.91 11.44 4.08
CA HIS A 484 -37.14 12.09 5.35
C HIS A 484 -35.99 11.86 6.34
N ILE A 485 -35.52 10.62 6.54
CA ILE A 485 -34.41 10.32 7.43
C ILE A 485 -33.09 10.91 6.92
N SER A 486 -32.85 10.87 5.60
CA SER A 486 -31.69 11.56 4.99
C SER A 486 -31.70 13.05 5.32
N ALA A 487 -32.85 13.74 5.20
CA ALA A 487 -32.97 15.15 5.56
C ALA A 487 -32.70 15.40 7.05
N LEU A 488 -33.26 14.56 7.95
CA LEU A 488 -33.02 14.65 9.39
C LEU A 488 -31.54 14.44 9.76
N PHE A 489 -30.87 13.47 9.14
CA PHE A 489 -29.43 13.23 9.38
C PHE A 489 -28.58 14.38 8.81
N GLY A 490 -28.94 14.93 7.66
CA GLY A 490 -28.29 16.11 7.08
C GLY A 490 -28.37 17.36 7.98
N GLU A 491 -29.44 17.50 8.73
CA GLU A 491 -29.65 18.64 9.64
C GLU A 491 -29.05 18.39 11.04
N HIS A 492 -29.30 17.22 11.63
CA HIS A 492 -29.01 16.93 13.02
C HIS A 492 -27.84 15.93 13.21
N GLY A 493 -27.49 15.12 12.22
CA GLY A 493 -26.60 13.95 12.33
C GLY A 493 -27.36 12.70 12.80
N SER A 494 -26.75 11.53 12.66
CA SER A 494 -27.38 10.24 12.97
C SER A 494 -27.68 10.01 14.46
N ASN A 495 -27.15 10.82 15.37
CA ASN A 495 -27.46 10.73 16.81
C ASN A 495 -28.93 10.91 17.09
N ILE A 496 -29.64 11.71 16.28
CA ILE A 496 -31.08 11.93 16.39
C ILE A 496 -31.90 10.62 16.37
N TRP A 497 -31.38 9.57 15.67
CA TRP A 497 -32.02 8.25 15.63
C TRP A 497 -32.13 7.61 17.02
N PHE A 498 -31.17 7.89 17.91
CA PHE A 498 -31.13 7.35 19.26
C PHE A 498 -31.67 8.31 20.31
N GLU A 499 -31.85 9.58 19.99
CA GLU A 499 -32.37 10.64 20.87
C GLU A 499 -33.90 10.72 20.84
N ARG A 500 -34.52 10.35 19.72
CA ARG A 500 -35.97 10.45 19.52
C ARG A 500 -36.63 9.09 19.40
N GLU A 501 -37.92 9.02 19.79
CA GLU A 501 -38.73 7.83 19.59
C GLU A 501 -39.10 7.64 18.10
N ALA A 502 -39.43 6.38 17.70
CA ALA A 502 -39.75 6.06 16.31
C ALA A 502 -40.86 6.95 15.72
N MET A 503 -41.92 7.24 16.51
CA MET A 503 -43.05 8.08 16.07
C MET A 503 -42.69 9.55 15.85
N GLU A 504 -41.57 10.03 16.39
CA GLU A 504 -41.05 11.38 16.15
C GLU A 504 -40.11 11.44 14.91
N LEU A 505 -39.67 10.28 14.40
CA LEU A 505 -38.76 10.13 13.29
C LEU A 505 -39.44 9.72 11.99
N VAL A 506 -40.67 9.19 12.04
CA VAL A 506 -41.41 8.82 10.82
C VAL A 506 -42.00 10.05 10.14
N PRO A 507 -42.14 10.07 8.81
CA PRO A 507 -42.86 11.12 8.09
C PRO A 507 -44.28 11.27 8.61
N GLU A 508 -44.79 12.52 8.63
CA GLU A 508 -46.17 12.81 9.03
C GLU A 508 -47.16 12.06 8.13
N GLY A 509 -48.12 11.36 8.75
CA GLY A 509 -49.14 10.61 8.01
C GLY A 509 -48.69 9.26 7.46
N LEU A 510 -47.46 8.80 7.75
CA LEU A 510 -46.98 7.49 7.28
C LEU A 510 -47.96 6.37 7.69
N SER A 511 -48.26 5.51 6.74
CA SER A 511 -48.99 4.26 6.99
C SER A 511 -48.20 3.07 6.44
N CYS A 512 -48.32 1.94 7.14
CA CYS A 512 -47.64 0.71 6.72
C CYS A 512 -48.12 0.26 5.32
N PRO A 513 -47.27 0.09 4.34
CA PRO A 513 -47.68 -0.36 3.00
C PRO A 513 -48.21 -1.79 2.96
N HIS A 514 -48.00 -2.57 4.04
CA HIS A 514 -48.45 -3.96 4.13
C HIS A 514 -49.79 -4.15 4.78
N CYS A 515 -50.17 -3.35 5.78
CA CYS A 515 -51.41 -3.52 6.56
C CYS A 515 -52.15 -2.23 6.88
N GLY A 516 -51.59 -1.06 6.52
CA GLY A 516 -52.20 0.24 6.83
C GLY A 516 -51.98 0.73 8.26
N GLY A 517 -51.29 -0.02 9.11
CA GLY A 517 -50.98 0.36 10.49
C GLY A 517 -50.19 1.68 10.56
N ARG A 518 -50.34 2.41 11.68
CA ARG A 518 -49.72 3.75 11.85
C ARG A 518 -48.80 3.86 13.05
N THR A 519 -48.50 2.74 13.70
CA THR A 519 -47.56 2.69 14.84
C THR A 519 -46.31 1.93 14.46
N PHE A 520 -45.15 2.53 14.76
CA PHE A 520 -43.88 2.02 14.32
C PHE A 520 -42.90 1.91 15.48
N GLU A 521 -41.94 1.01 15.32
CA GLU A 521 -40.69 0.95 16.05
C GLU A 521 -39.53 1.02 15.06
N LYS A 522 -38.36 1.37 15.55
CA LYS A 522 -37.16 1.56 14.70
C LYS A 522 -36.17 0.43 14.83
N GLU A 523 -35.38 0.19 13.77
CA GLU A 523 -34.23 -0.72 13.82
C GLU A 523 -33.21 -0.21 14.84
N THR A 524 -32.53 -1.11 15.53
CA THR A 524 -31.49 -0.80 16.53
C THR A 524 -30.08 -1.11 16.07
N ASP A 525 -29.94 -1.91 15.02
CA ASP A 525 -28.65 -2.26 14.44
C ASP A 525 -28.08 -1.09 13.63
N THR A 526 -26.74 -1.05 13.53
CA THR A 526 -26.00 -0.10 12.69
C THR A 526 -25.49 -0.77 11.43
N LEU A 527 -25.15 0.02 10.42
CA LEU A 527 -24.49 -0.47 9.22
C LEU A 527 -23.07 -0.95 9.51
N ASP A 528 -22.61 -1.86 8.69
CA ASP A 528 -21.20 -2.27 8.59
C ASP A 528 -20.33 -1.09 8.18
N GLY A 529 -19.19 -0.85 8.86
CA GLY A 529 -18.24 0.20 8.49
C GLY A 529 -17.72 0.10 7.06
N TRP A 530 -17.72 -1.09 6.45
CA TRP A 530 -17.41 -1.25 5.03
C TRP A 530 -18.50 -0.71 4.09
N PHE A 531 -19.72 -0.51 4.59
CA PHE A 531 -20.77 0.20 3.85
C PHE A 531 -20.51 1.71 3.87
N ASP A 532 -20.06 2.25 4.99
CA ASP A 532 -19.64 3.65 5.14
C ASP A 532 -18.48 3.95 4.17
N SER A 533 -17.36 3.22 4.31
CA SER A 533 -16.19 3.43 3.46
C SER A 533 -16.47 3.13 1.98
N GLY A 534 -17.29 2.11 1.68
CA GLY A 534 -17.73 1.80 0.33
C GLY A 534 -18.57 2.90 -0.32
N SER A 535 -19.26 3.71 0.47
CA SER A 535 -20.10 4.82 0.00
C SER A 535 -19.34 6.14 -0.23
N THR A 536 -18.03 6.21 0.10
CA THR A 536 -17.22 7.45 0.04
C THR A 536 -17.24 8.09 -1.33
N HIS A 537 -17.16 7.32 -2.41
CA HIS A 537 -17.17 7.85 -3.78
C HIS A 537 -18.51 8.49 -4.18
N ILE A 538 -19.61 8.12 -3.52
CA ILE A 538 -20.94 8.72 -3.71
C ILE A 538 -21.11 9.90 -2.76
N ALA A 539 -20.93 9.63 -1.45
CA ALA A 539 -21.25 10.57 -0.38
C ALA A 539 -20.26 11.73 -0.26
N SER A 540 -19.06 11.63 -0.79
CA SER A 540 -18.11 12.74 -0.90
C SER A 540 -17.82 13.13 -2.34
N LEU A 541 -17.12 12.33 -3.13
CA LEU A 541 -16.63 12.74 -4.46
C LEU A 541 -17.77 13.12 -5.40
N ARG A 542 -18.72 12.20 -5.63
CA ARG A 542 -19.82 12.43 -6.60
C ARG A 542 -20.78 13.53 -6.14
N ARG A 543 -21.03 13.63 -4.84
CA ARG A 543 -21.88 14.67 -4.28
C ARG A 543 -21.32 16.06 -4.50
N GLU A 544 -20.02 16.24 -4.24
CA GLU A 544 -19.36 17.54 -4.28
C GLU A 544 -18.85 17.88 -5.68
N HIS A 545 -18.41 16.88 -6.43
CA HIS A 545 -17.78 17.03 -7.74
C HIS A 545 -18.29 15.93 -8.72
N PRO A 546 -19.55 16.02 -9.16
CA PRO A 546 -20.16 14.99 -10.02
C PRO A 546 -19.46 14.82 -11.38
N ASP A 547 -18.83 15.86 -11.89
CA ASP A 547 -18.02 15.87 -13.11
C ASP A 547 -16.66 15.18 -12.96
N GLN A 548 -16.19 14.96 -11.73
CA GLN A 548 -14.94 14.26 -11.41
C GLN A 548 -15.15 12.78 -11.10
N TRP A 549 -16.38 12.30 -11.11
CA TRP A 549 -16.69 10.89 -10.91
C TRP A 549 -16.82 10.16 -12.27
N PRO A 550 -16.29 8.90 -12.43
CA PRO A 550 -15.49 8.12 -11.48
C PRO A 550 -14.10 8.71 -11.25
N ALA A 551 -13.51 8.45 -10.09
CA ALA A 551 -12.14 8.84 -9.79
C ALA A 551 -11.17 8.29 -10.85
N THR A 552 -10.07 9.02 -11.11
CA THR A 552 -9.01 8.52 -11.97
C THR A 552 -8.33 7.33 -11.32
N MET A 553 -7.98 7.44 -10.02
CA MET A 553 -7.21 6.42 -9.32
C MET A 553 -7.71 6.15 -7.89
N TYR A 554 -7.69 4.86 -7.52
CA TYR A 554 -7.64 4.35 -6.15
C TYR A 554 -6.26 3.77 -5.88
N LEU A 555 -5.68 4.08 -4.70
CA LEU A 555 -4.38 3.58 -4.28
C LEU A 555 -4.44 3.16 -2.82
N GLU A 556 -4.32 1.85 -2.54
CA GLU A 556 -4.28 1.30 -1.19
C GLU A 556 -3.43 0.01 -1.12
N GLY A 557 -3.34 -0.57 0.08
CA GLY A 557 -2.70 -1.86 0.30
C GLY A 557 -3.46 -3.04 -0.30
N ALA A 558 -2.77 -4.16 -0.45
CA ALA A 558 -3.33 -5.40 -1.04
C ALA A 558 -4.45 -6.05 -0.19
N ASP A 559 -4.60 -5.67 1.07
CA ASP A 559 -5.71 -6.08 1.95
C ASP A 559 -7.04 -5.48 1.49
N GLN A 560 -7.03 -4.34 0.80
CA GLN A 560 -8.22 -3.62 0.40
C GLN A 560 -9.01 -4.27 -0.74
N TYR A 561 -8.52 -5.35 -1.33
CA TYR A 561 -9.33 -6.19 -2.24
C TYR A 561 -10.54 -6.82 -1.55
N ARG A 562 -10.45 -7.11 -0.25
CA ARG A 562 -11.59 -7.53 0.59
C ARG A 562 -12.26 -6.39 1.35
N GLY A 563 -11.67 -5.21 1.32
CA GLY A 563 -12.13 -4.01 2.02
C GLY A 563 -12.69 -2.96 1.06
N TRP A 564 -12.07 -1.80 1.07
CA TRP A 564 -12.53 -0.58 0.40
C TRP A 564 -12.66 -0.69 -1.11
N PHE A 565 -11.74 -1.36 -1.81
CA PHE A 565 -11.86 -1.55 -3.26
C PHE A 565 -13.13 -2.30 -3.62
N GLN A 566 -13.43 -3.38 -2.89
CA GLN A 566 -14.61 -4.20 -3.16
C GLN A 566 -15.90 -3.53 -2.71
N SER A 567 -15.95 -2.95 -1.51
CA SER A 567 -17.15 -2.28 -1.02
C SER A 567 -17.53 -1.08 -1.88
N SER A 568 -16.53 -0.29 -2.35
CA SER A 568 -16.77 0.82 -3.29
C SER A 568 -17.32 0.33 -4.64
N LEU A 569 -16.79 -0.77 -5.17
CA LEU A 569 -17.28 -1.37 -6.41
C LEU A 569 -18.72 -1.86 -6.26
N LEU A 570 -19.01 -2.56 -5.16
CA LEU A 570 -20.36 -3.11 -4.90
C LEU A 570 -21.41 -2.01 -4.69
N THR A 571 -21.09 -0.93 -3.99
CA THR A 571 -22.02 0.21 -3.83
C THR A 571 -22.21 0.98 -5.12
N SER A 572 -21.17 1.11 -5.95
CA SER A 572 -21.29 1.73 -7.27
C SER A 572 -22.22 0.95 -8.18
N VAL A 573 -22.01 -0.34 -8.33
CA VAL A 573 -22.84 -1.21 -9.17
C VAL A 573 -24.23 -1.36 -8.56
N GLY A 574 -24.32 -1.66 -7.29
CA GLY A 574 -25.60 -1.89 -6.61
C GLY A 574 -26.47 -0.63 -6.52
N ALA A 575 -25.96 0.46 -5.99
CA ALA A 575 -26.76 1.68 -5.82
C ALA A 575 -26.92 2.46 -7.13
N LEU A 576 -25.84 2.73 -7.86
CA LEU A 576 -25.86 3.58 -9.06
C LEU A 576 -26.23 2.81 -10.35
N GLY A 577 -26.01 1.49 -10.39
CA GLY A 577 -26.14 0.72 -11.63
C GLY A 577 -25.06 1.13 -12.65
N GLN A 578 -23.89 1.56 -12.18
CA GLN A 578 -22.78 2.01 -13.02
C GLN A 578 -21.57 1.09 -12.81
N GLY A 579 -20.51 1.28 -13.59
CA GLY A 579 -19.26 0.53 -13.46
C GLY A 579 -18.48 0.85 -12.20
N ALA A 580 -17.19 0.52 -12.22
CA ALA A 580 -16.29 0.82 -11.11
C ALA A 580 -16.21 2.33 -10.83
N PRO A 581 -16.10 2.75 -9.54
CA PRO A 581 -15.98 4.15 -9.18
C PRO A 581 -14.57 4.71 -9.40
N PHE A 582 -13.68 3.93 -9.99
CA PHE A 582 -12.31 4.28 -10.33
C PHE A 582 -11.90 3.70 -11.68
N ARG A 583 -10.98 4.39 -12.37
CA ARG A 583 -10.45 3.97 -13.68
C ARG A 583 -9.16 3.18 -13.54
N GLU A 584 -8.34 3.52 -12.54
CA GLU A 584 -7.09 2.83 -12.21
C GLU A 584 -7.12 2.37 -10.75
N CYS A 585 -6.62 1.16 -10.49
CA CYS A 585 -6.43 0.63 -9.15
C CYS A 585 -4.96 0.28 -8.95
N LEU A 586 -4.26 1.08 -8.15
CA LEU A 586 -2.86 0.87 -7.82
C LEU A 586 -2.75 0.25 -6.43
N THR A 587 -1.97 -0.82 -6.32
CA THR A 587 -1.87 -1.59 -5.08
C THR A 587 -0.44 -1.62 -4.57
N HIS A 588 -0.25 -1.31 -3.28
CA HIS A 588 1.03 -1.48 -2.60
C HIS A 588 1.04 -2.70 -1.67
N GLY A 589 2.24 -3.22 -1.38
CA GLY A 589 2.46 -4.28 -0.40
C GLY A 589 2.41 -3.77 1.05
N TRP A 590 2.78 -4.64 1.98
CA TRP A 590 2.85 -4.33 3.41
C TRP A 590 4.16 -3.67 3.80
N THR A 591 4.14 -2.91 4.88
CA THR A 591 5.38 -2.50 5.56
C THR A 591 5.77 -3.59 6.56
N VAL A 592 6.98 -4.13 6.40
CA VAL A 592 7.52 -5.22 7.23
C VAL A 592 8.81 -4.77 7.90
N ASP A 593 9.23 -5.47 8.95
CA ASP A 593 10.51 -5.17 9.61
C ASP A 593 11.73 -5.50 8.72
N GLY A 594 12.94 -5.27 9.22
CA GLY A 594 14.17 -5.52 8.47
C GLY A 594 14.38 -6.98 8.07
N GLU A 595 13.73 -7.93 8.75
CA GLU A 595 13.75 -9.37 8.47
C GLU A 595 12.60 -9.82 7.54
N GLY A 596 11.65 -8.94 7.22
CA GLY A 596 10.48 -9.25 6.40
C GLY A 596 9.29 -9.79 7.18
N LYS A 597 9.26 -9.58 8.50
CA LYS A 597 8.14 -9.98 9.36
C LYS A 597 7.17 -8.82 9.57
N ALA A 598 5.91 -9.14 9.78
CA ALA A 598 4.90 -8.14 10.13
C ALA A 598 5.30 -7.36 11.39
N MET A 599 5.15 -6.04 11.35
CA MET A 599 5.46 -5.16 12.47
C MET A 599 4.32 -5.13 13.48
N HIS A 600 4.60 -5.46 14.73
CA HIS A 600 3.65 -5.40 15.84
C HIS A 600 4.25 -4.63 17.02
N LYS A 601 3.46 -3.72 17.61
CA LYS A 601 3.89 -2.99 18.84
C LYS A 601 4.20 -3.93 20.00
N SER A 602 3.49 -5.05 20.09
CA SER A 602 3.71 -6.07 21.14
C SER A 602 5.02 -6.86 20.98
N LEU A 603 5.56 -6.94 19.77
CA LEU A 603 6.83 -7.61 19.47
C LEU A 603 8.03 -6.67 19.55
N GLY A 604 7.80 -5.36 19.69
CA GLY A 604 8.85 -4.35 19.75
C GLY A 604 9.65 -4.17 18.44
N ASN A 605 9.18 -4.76 17.35
CA ASN A 605 9.82 -4.67 16.02
C ASN A 605 9.23 -3.54 15.13
N GLY A 606 8.28 -2.77 15.67
CA GLY A 606 7.68 -1.63 14.97
C GLY A 606 8.56 -0.39 15.01
N VAL A 607 8.59 0.36 13.92
CA VAL A 607 9.24 1.68 13.81
C VAL A 607 8.16 2.74 13.73
N ASP A 608 8.28 3.80 14.55
CA ASP A 608 7.32 4.90 14.55
C ASP A 608 7.73 5.97 13.52
N PRO A 609 6.84 6.43 12.63
CA PRO A 609 7.13 7.51 11.69
C PRO A 609 7.61 8.79 12.37
N ALA A 610 7.05 9.13 13.52
CA ALA A 610 7.44 10.34 14.26
C ALA A 610 8.90 10.29 14.73
N ASP A 611 9.36 9.11 15.17
CA ASP A 611 10.75 8.90 15.56
C ASP A 611 11.69 9.02 14.36
N LEU A 612 11.32 8.45 13.22
CA LEU A 612 12.11 8.54 11.99
C LEU A 612 12.20 9.98 11.47
N ILE A 613 11.10 10.71 11.49
CA ILE A 613 11.07 12.12 11.08
C ILE A 613 11.93 12.97 12.04
N ARG A 614 11.87 12.71 13.32
CA ARG A 614 12.71 13.39 14.33
C ARG A 614 14.19 13.10 14.11
N ASP A 615 14.56 11.86 13.80
CA ASP A 615 15.95 11.43 13.69
C ASP A 615 16.55 11.73 12.30
N PHE A 616 15.77 11.66 11.22
CA PHE A 616 16.25 11.75 9.83
C PHE A 616 15.60 12.86 8.99
N GLY A 617 14.38 13.30 9.32
CA GLY A 617 13.57 14.22 8.53
C GLY A 617 12.54 13.52 7.63
N ALA A 618 11.54 14.28 7.18
CA ALA A 618 10.47 13.78 6.34
C ALA A 618 10.96 13.38 4.95
N ASP A 619 11.89 14.14 4.33
CA ASP A 619 12.43 13.80 3.01
C ASP A 619 13.10 12.42 2.99
N ILE A 620 13.74 11.99 4.10
CA ILE A 620 14.34 10.63 4.16
C ILE A 620 13.26 9.55 4.28
N VAL A 621 12.15 9.82 4.99
CA VAL A 621 11.00 8.89 5.02
C VAL A 621 10.36 8.79 3.64
N ARG A 622 10.24 9.89 2.93
CA ARG A 622 9.73 9.92 1.56
C ARG A 622 10.67 9.21 0.58
N LEU A 623 11.98 9.40 0.73
CA LEU A 623 12.98 8.68 -0.06
C LEU A 623 12.90 7.16 0.17
N TRP A 624 12.61 6.71 1.41
CA TRP A 624 12.37 5.31 1.71
C TRP A 624 11.18 4.77 0.92
N ALA A 625 10.05 5.48 0.91
CA ALA A 625 8.87 5.08 0.14
C ALA A 625 9.12 5.01 -1.38
N ALA A 626 10.07 5.82 -1.89
CA ALA A 626 10.43 5.86 -3.30
C ALA A 626 11.57 4.91 -3.69
N SER A 627 12.32 4.36 -2.73
CA SER A 627 13.57 3.62 -3.02
C SER A 627 13.37 2.13 -3.29
N ALA A 628 12.21 1.57 -2.95
CA ALA A 628 11.87 0.17 -3.16
C ALA A 628 10.69 0.03 -4.12
N ASP A 629 10.56 -1.13 -4.77
CA ASP A 629 9.32 -1.46 -5.49
C ASP A 629 8.21 -1.75 -4.47
N TYR A 630 7.43 -0.72 -4.19
CA TYR A 630 6.36 -0.75 -3.19
C TYR A 630 5.18 -1.68 -3.55
N ARG A 631 5.13 -2.21 -4.78
CA ARG A 631 4.13 -3.22 -5.18
C ARG A 631 4.37 -4.58 -4.49
N ALA A 632 5.59 -4.78 -3.99
CA ALA A 632 5.93 -5.84 -3.03
C ALA A 632 6.00 -5.29 -1.60
N ASP A 633 6.24 -6.17 -0.62
CA ASP A 633 6.42 -5.78 0.77
C ASP A 633 7.66 -4.91 0.97
N VAL A 634 7.49 -3.78 1.67
CA VAL A 634 8.55 -2.78 1.87
C VAL A 634 9.16 -2.94 3.26
N ARG A 635 10.46 -3.26 3.29
CA ARG A 635 11.21 -3.39 4.54
C ARG A 635 11.47 -2.04 5.19
N CYS A 636 11.37 -2.00 6.51
CA CYS A 636 11.55 -0.81 7.31
C CYS A 636 12.42 -1.12 8.54
N SER A 637 13.61 -0.52 8.61
CA SER A 637 14.49 -0.58 9.77
C SER A 637 15.35 0.68 9.88
N LYS A 638 15.86 1.02 11.07
CA LYS A 638 16.72 2.21 11.26
C LYS A 638 18.01 2.15 10.41
N GLU A 639 18.51 0.96 10.12
CA GLU A 639 19.70 0.74 9.29
C GLU A 639 19.43 1.16 7.84
N ILE A 640 18.26 0.83 7.30
CA ILE A 640 17.82 1.25 5.96
C ILE A 640 17.80 2.79 5.88
N PHE A 641 17.24 3.46 6.88
CA PHE A 641 17.18 4.94 6.91
C PHE A 641 18.56 5.59 7.01
N LYS A 642 19.49 5.00 7.77
CA LYS A 642 20.89 5.44 7.79
C LYS A 642 21.55 5.32 6.40
N GLN A 643 21.34 4.22 5.71
CA GLN A 643 21.87 4.03 4.36
C GLN A 643 21.25 5.03 3.35
N LEU A 644 19.94 5.22 3.39
CA LEU A 644 19.25 6.18 2.55
C LEU A 644 19.72 7.61 2.80
N SER A 645 20.03 7.96 4.04
CA SER A 645 20.61 9.26 4.39
C SER A 645 21.97 9.50 3.70
N GLN A 646 22.78 8.45 3.50
CA GLN A 646 24.05 8.57 2.76
C GLN A 646 23.79 8.80 1.26
N ASN A 647 22.82 8.11 0.67
CA ASN A 647 22.44 8.33 -0.73
C ASN A 647 21.85 9.74 -0.94
N TYR A 648 21.00 10.18 -0.02
CA TYR A 648 20.47 11.54 -0.01
C TYR A 648 21.57 12.61 -0.03
N LEU A 649 22.64 12.41 0.77
CA LEU A 649 23.76 13.36 0.82
C LEU A 649 24.48 13.50 -0.53
N LYS A 650 24.53 12.47 -1.36
CA LYS A 650 25.10 12.55 -2.70
C LYS A 650 24.31 13.50 -3.59
N PHE A 651 22.99 13.35 -3.62
CA PHE A 651 22.07 14.29 -4.31
C PHE A 651 22.26 15.73 -3.82
N ARG A 652 22.20 15.93 -2.50
CA ARG A 652 22.34 17.25 -1.89
C ARG A 652 23.68 17.89 -2.17
N ASN A 653 24.78 17.14 -2.07
CA ASN A 653 26.13 17.65 -2.32
C ASN A 653 26.34 18.03 -3.80
N THR A 654 25.78 17.26 -4.73
CA THR A 654 25.77 17.58 -6.15
C THR A 654 25.04 18.89 -6.41
N ALA A 655 23.82 19.04 -5.88
CA ALA A 655 23.08 20.29 -6.00
C ALA A 655 23.85 21.47 -5.41
N ARG A 656 24.44 21.29 -4.22
CA ARG A 656 25.25 22.36 -3.58
C ARG A 656 26.48 22.75 -4.38
N TYR A 657 27.15 21.79 -5.04
CA TYR A 657 28.26 22.10 -5.92
C TYR A 657 27.80 22.94 -7.13
N CYS A 658 26.71 22.56 -7.76
CA CYS A 658 26.13 23.32 -8.87
C CYS A 658 25.78 24.76 -8.44
N LEU A 659 25.01 24.89 -7.35
CA LEU A 659 24.59 26.19 -6.81
C LEU A 659 25.78 27.10 -6.45
N GLY A 660 26.81 26.54 -5.83
CA GLY A 660 28.01 27.29 -5.44
C GLY A 660 28.76 27.87 -6.64
N ASN A 661 28.69 27.21 -7.78
CA ASN A 661 29.34 27.65 -9.03
C ASN A 661 28.44 28.51 -9.93
N LEU A 662 27.20 28.75 -9.53
CA LEU A 662 26.28 29.67 -10.20
C LEU A 662 26.32 31.12 -9.65
N ASP A 663 27.22 31.43 -8.73
CA ASP A 663 27.42 32.80 -8.25
C ASP A 663 27.69 33.77 -9.41
N GLY A 664 26.82 34.80 -9.53
CA GLY A 664 26.82 35.75 -10.61
C GLY A 664 26.39 35.22 -11.99
N PHE A 665 25.74 34.05 -12.05
CA PHE A 665 25.15 33.54 -13.28
C PHE A 665 23.76 34.15 -13.52
N ASP A 666 23.51 34.55 -14.76
CA ASP A 666 22.20 35.05 -15.19
C ASP A 666 21.45 33.95 -15.97
N ALA A 667 20.38 33.41 -15.37
CA ALA A 667 19.55 32.39 -16.00
C ALA A 667 18.80 32.84 -17.26
N GLY A 668 18.70 34.18 -17.48
CA GLY A 668 18.13 34.75 -18.69
C GLY A 668 19.09 34.73 -19.92
N HIS A 669 20.37 34.43 -19.67
CA HIS A 669 21.42 34.49 -20.70
C HIS A 669 22.23 33.20 -20.73
N LEU A 670 21.60 32.11 -21.17
CA LEU A 670 22.27 30.83 -21.40
C LEU A 670 23.21 30.92 -22.60
N VAL A 671 24.31 30.17 -22.56
CA VAL A 671 25.16 29.97 -23.75
C VAL A 671 24.35 29.21 -24.80
N ALA A 672 24.38 29.69 -26.04
CA ALA A 672 23.69 29.05 -27.15
C ALA A 672 24.24 27.65 -27.42
N PRO A 673 23.40 26.70 -27.92
CA PRO A 673 23.82 25.33 -28.15
C PRO A 673 25.06 25.18 -29.04
N GLU A 674 25.17 26.00 -30.06
CA GLU A 674 26.29 26.04 -30.99
C GLU A 674 27.61 26.55 -30.38
N ASP A 675 27.51 27.38 -29.34
CA ASP A 675 28.68 27.94 -28.64
C ASP A 675 29.04 27.13 -27.39
N MET A 676 28.18 26.18 -26.98
CA MET A 676 28.42 25.37 -25.80
C MET A 676 29.49 24.32 -26.04
N LEU A 677 30.42 24.17 -25.10
CA LEU A 677 31.49 23.19 -25.19
C LEU A 677 30.95 21.76 -25.18
N GLU A 678 31.60 20.89 -25.95
CA GLU A 678 31.13 19.53 -26.17
C GLU A 678 31.02 18.69 -24.86
N LEU A 679 31.96 18.86 -23.91
CA LEU A 679 31.87 18.24 -22.58
C LEU A 679 30.60 18.66 -21.84
N ASP A 680 30.20 19.93 -21.93
CA ASP A 680 29.00 20.43 -21.27
C ASP A 680 27.73 19.91 -21.97
N ARG A 681 27.78 19.82 -23.30
CA ARG A 681 26.72 19.18 -24.10
C ARG A 681 26.58 17.68 -23.78
N TRP A 682 27.73 16.99 -23.55
CA TRP A 682 27.70 15.60 -23.07
C TRP A 682 26.92 15.48 -21.75
N ALA A 683 27.20 16.32 -20.77
CA ALA A 683 26.51 16.31 -19.50
C ALA A 683 25.01 16.59 -19.64
N VAL A 684 24.61 17.51 -20.53
CA VAL A 684 23.20 17.80 -20.83
C VAL A 684 22.56 16.63 -21.60
N THR A 685 23.31 15.93 -22.46
CA THR A 685 22.79 14.71 -23.11
C THR A 685 22.46 13.60 -22.07
N LYS A 686 23.35 13.39 -21.11
CA LYS A 686 23.11 12.48 -19.97
C LYS A 686 21.94 12.93 -19.10
N LEU A 687 21.79 14.24 -18.88
CA LEU A 687 20.63 14.80 -18.21
C LEU A 687 19.33 14.52 -18.98
N ASN A 688 19.33 14.60 -20.30
CA ASN A 688 18.16 14.29 -21.14
C ASN A 688 17.74 12.83 -21.01
N GLU A 689 18.69 11.90 -20.90
CA GLU A 689 18.43 10.48 -20.61
C GLU A 689 17.72 10.33 -19.26
N LEU A 690 18.21 11.02 -18.22
CA LEU A 690 17.60 11.03 -16.90
C LEU A 690 16.17 11.62 -16.92
N ILE A 691 15.95 12.72 -17.64
CA ILE A 691 14.63 13.35 -17.77
C ILE A 691 13.63 12.38 -18.40
N ARG A 692 13.99 11.69 -19.48
CA ARG A 692 13.13 10.67 -20.11
C ARG A 692 12.80 9.55 -19.13
N THR A 693 13.82 9.02 -18.44
CA THR A 693 13.63 8.00 -17.40
C THR A 693 12.67 8.48 -16.29
N ALA A 694 12.75 9.77 -15.91
CA ALA A 694 11.86 10.33 -14.90
C ALA A 694 10.39 10.36 -15.38
N PHE A 695 10.13 10.79 -16.62
CA PHE A 695 8.78 10.74 -17.17
C PHE A 695 8.23 9.32 -17.25
N ASP A 696 9.02 8.37 -17.77
CA ASP A 696 8.63 6.95 -17.84
C ASP A 696 8.35 6.38 -16.46
N ALA A 697 9.18 6.70 -15.47
CA ALA A 697 9.02 6.24 -14.09
C ALA A 697 7.74 6.81 -13.42
N TYR A 698 7.41 8.07 -13.67
CA TYR A 698 6.16 8.66 -13.18
C TYR A 698 4.92 8.12 -13.89
N ASP A 699 5.00 7.87 -15.20
CA ASP A 699 3.90 7.31 -15.99
C ASP A 699 3.57 5.85 -15.60
N ASN A 700 4.59 5.10 -15.20
CA ASN A 700 4.46 3.71 -14.76
C ASN A 700 4.37 3.55 -13.23
N TYR A 701 4.41 4.66 -12.48
CA TYR A 701 4.45 4.66 -11.01
C TYR A 701 5.64 3.86 -10.44
N GLU A 702 6.81 3.91 -11.09
CA GLU A 702 8.03 3.18 -10.74
C GLU A 702 9.07 4.10 -10.08
N PHE A 703 8.74 4.68 -8.94
CA PHE A 703 9.54 5.70 -8.26
C PHE A 703 10.94 5.23 -7.90
N HIS A 704 11.13 3.93 -7.65
CA HIS A 704 12.42 3.34 -7.36
C HIS A 704 13.37 3.41 -8.58
N VAL A 705 12.86 3.31 -9.80
CA VAL A 705 13.64 3.46 -11.03
C VAL A 705 14.24 4.87 -11.10
N LEU A 706 13.40 5.89 -10.88
CA LEU A 706 13.88 7.28 -10.84
C LEU A 706 14.89 7.51 -9.71
N THR A 707 14.63 6.97 -8.52
CA THR A 707 15.50 7.14 -7.36
C THR A 707 16.91 6.55 -7.62
N HIS A 708 16.98 5.40 -8.27
CA HIS A 708 18.25 4.79 -8.66
C HIS A 708 18.94 5.59 -9.78
N ALA A 709 18.20 5.97 -10.81
CA ALA A 709 18.73 6.73 -11.94
C ALA A 709 19.36 8.06 -11.52
N ILE A 710 18.69 8.83 -10.63
CA ILE A 710 19.25 10.09 -10.15
C ILE A 710 20.46 9.90 -9.24
N ASN A 711 20.49 8.83 -8.43
CA ASN A 711 21.68 8.50 -7.64
C ASN A 711 22.86 8.18 -8.53
N ASP A 712 22.68 7.38 -9.58
CA ASP A 712 23.74 7.01 -10.51
C ASP A 712 24.21 8.22 -11.31
N PHE A 713 23.29 9.06 -11.78
CA PHE A 713 23.63 10.32 -12.43
C PHE A 713 24.50 11.20 -11.53
N CYS A 714 24.14 11.39 -10.27
CA CYS A 714 24.92 12.19 -9.32
C CYS A 714 26.29 11.60 -9.02
N VAL A 715 26.41 10.28 -8.93
CA VAL A 715 27.64 9.60 -8.50
C VAL A 715 28.55 9.31 -9.69
N VAL A 716 28.03 8.67 -10.73
CA VAL A 716 28.81 8.16 -11.85
C VAL A 716 29.07 9.27 -12.86
N GLU A 717 28.01 9.90 -13.39
CA GLU A 717 28.15 10.86 -14.48
C GLU A 717 28.71 12.20 -13.97
N LEU A 718 28.18 12.69 -12.84
CA LEU A 718 28.56 14.00 -12.33
C LEU A 718 29.80 13.95 -11.45
N SER A 719 29.72 13.32 -10.26
CA SER A 719 30.80 13.44 -9.26
C SER A 719 32.11 12.80 -9.68
N SER A 720 32.10 11.62 -10.30
CA SER A 720 33.31 10.89 -10.68
C SER A 720 33.91 11.36 -11.99
N PHE A 721 33.17 12.06 -12.82
CA PHE A 721 33.61 12.52 -14.12
C PHE A 721 33.43 14.01 -14.36
N TYR A 722 32.24 14.46 -14.64
CA TYR A 722 31.96 15.82 -15.13
C TYR A 722 32.40 16.92 -14.14
N LEU A 723 31.94 16.86 -12.93
CA LEU A 723 32.23 17.89 -11.91
C LEU A 723 33.70 17.91 -11.50
N ASP A 724 34.38 16.78 -11.58
CA ASP A 724 35.82 16.72 -11.29
C ASP A 724 36.66 17.48 -12.33
N ILE A 725 36.33 17.29 -13.61
CA ILE A 725 36.98 17.99 -14.72
C ILE A 725 36.70 19.48 -14.69
N LEU A 726 35.50 19.89 -14.30
CA LEU A 726 35.10 21.31 -14.33
C LEU A 726 35.81 22.22 -13.34
N LYS A 727 36.43 21.68 -12.28
CA LYS A 727 37.02 22.50 -11.19
C LYS A 727 37.99 23.54 -11.71
N ASP A 728 38.88 23.14 -12.60
CA ASP A 728 39.89 24.07 -13.16
C ASP A 728 39.22 25.19 -13.99
N ARG A 729 38.28 24.86 -14.87
CA ARG A 729 37.52 25.85 -15.66
C ARG A 729 36.73 26.80 -14.81
N LEU A 730 36.00 26.30 -13.83
CA LEU A 730 35.14 27.12 -12.98
C LEU A 730 35.92 28.08 -12.09
N TYR A 731 37.12 27.67 -11.63
CA TYR A 731 37.89 28.42 -10.66
C TYR A 731 38.99 29.27 -11.28
N CYS A 732 39.59 28.82 -12.41
CA CYS A 732 40.78 29.44 -12.97
C CYS A 732 40.56 30.20 -14.29
N GLU A 733 39.40 30.04 -14.95
CA GLU A 733 39.08 30.83 -16.14
C GLU A 733 38.63 32.25 -15.82
N SER A 734 38.54 33.12 -16.80
CA SER A 734 37.94 34.45 -16.71
C SER A 734 36.47 34.34 -16.27
N ARG A 735 36.02 35.26 -15.40
CA ARG A 735 34.66 35.28 -14.82
C ARG A 735 33.57 35.19 -15.88
N ASN A 736 33.71 35.95 -16.98
CA ASN A 736 32.74 36.02 -18.06
C ASN A 736 33.20 35.27 -19.32
N GLY A 737 34.28 34.49 -19.22
CA GLY A 737 34.80 33.72 -20.35
C GLY A 737 33.85 32.63 -20.81
N LEU A 738 33.77 32.38 -22.10
CA LEU A 738 32.87 31.43 -22.74
C LEU A 738 32.99 30.02 -22.08
N LYS A 739 34.20 29.55 -21.82
CA LYS A 739 34.44 28.23 -21.22
C LYS A 739 33.79 28.09 -19.83
N ARG A 740 33.83 29.11 -19.01
CA ARG A 740 33.19 29.14 -17.70
C ARG A 740 31.67 29.26 -17.84
N ARG A 741 31.20 30.16 -18.72
CA ARG A 741 29.77 30.36 -18.96
C ARG A 741 29.09 29.13 -19.54
N SER A 742 29.77 28.40 -20.42
CA SER A 742 29.33 27.11 -20.95
C SER A 742 29.11 26.09 -19.81
N ALA A 743 30.08 25.93 -18.92
CA ALA A 743 29.95 25.07 -17.74
C ALA A 743 28.82 25.53 -16.81
N GLN A 744 28.71 26.83 -16.53
CA GLN A 744 27.62 27.36 -15.69
C GLN A 744 26.25 27.11 -16.32
N THR A 745 26.11 27.23 -17.64
CA THR A 745 24.85 26.89 -18.34
C THR A 745 24.48 25.43 -18.12
N ALA A 746 25.42 24.48 -18.27
CA ALA A 746 25.14 23.06 -18.01
C ALA A 746 24.78 22.81 -16.53
N LEU A 747 25.53 23.40 -15.59
CA LEU A 747 25.23 23.25 -14.14
C LEU A 747 23.85 23.80 -13.78
N TYR A 748 23.44 24.92 -14.41
CA TYR A 748 22.12 25.51 -14.23
C TYR A 748 21.01 24.56 -14.73
N LEU A 749 21.15 24.02 -15.96
CA LEU A 749 20.18 23.07 -16.52
C LEU A 749 20.08 21.81 -15.68
N ILE A 750 21.21 21.32 -15.16
CA ILE A 750 21.25 20.14 -14.26
C ILE A 750 20.51 20.40 -12.95
N VAL A 751 20.82 21.52 -12.26
CA VAL A 751 20.21 21.77 -10.96
C VAL A 751 18.73 22.15 -11.07
N ASP A 752 18.31 22.84 -12.13
CA ASP A 752 16.91 23.13 -12.44
C ASP A 752 16.12 21.83 -12.68
N ALA A 753 16.67 20.94 -13.52
CA ALA A 753 16.06 19.64 -13.76
C ALA A 753 16.00 18.78 -12.49
N MET A 754 17.09 18.69 -11.72
CA MET A 754 17.13 17.96 -10.45
C MET A 754 16.06 18.48 -9.48
N ALA A 755 15.92 19.80 -9.31
CA ALA A 755 14.94 20.39 -8.43
C ALA A 755 13.50 20.07 -8.87
N ARG A 756 13.16 20.25 -10.15
CA ARG A 756 11.79 20.05 -10.65
C ARG A 756 11.42 18.59 -10.78
N MET A 757 12.31 17.73 -11.31
CA MET A 757 11.99 16.32 -11.54
C MET A 757 11.92 15.51 -10.24
N PHE A 758 12.64 15.93 -9.18
CA PHE A 758 12.68 15.20 -7.93
C PHE A 758 11.82 15.82 -6.82
N ALA A 759 11.18 16.96 -7.08
CA ALA A 759 10.28 17.65 -6.15
C ALA A 759 9.12 16.78 -5.63
N PRO A 760 8.48 15.89 -6.44
CA PRO A 760 7.47 14.99 -5.90
C PRO A 760 7.99 14.06 -4.80
N ILE A 761 9.25 13.63 -4.88
CA ILE A 761 9.86 12.68 -3.92
C ILE A 761 10.49 13.40 -2.73
N LEU A 762 11.33 14.43 -2.97
CA LEU A 762 12.04 15.21 -1.95
C LEU A 762 11.59 16.68 -1.95
N PRO A 763 10.32 16.99 -1.62
CA PRO A 763 9.76 18.33 -1.78
C PRO A 763 10.47 19.39 -0.96
N PHE A 764 10.94 19.06 0.27
CA PHE A 764 11.64 20.02 1.12
C PHE A 764 13.01 20.37 0.55
N THR A 765 13.80 19.37 0.20
CA THR A 765 15.14 19.59 -0.37
C THR A 765 15.07 20.28 -1.72
N CYS A 766 14.15 19.88 -2.60
CA CYS A 766 14.01 20.48 -3.91
C CYS A 766 13.51 21.92 -3.84
N ASP A 767 12.62 22.24 -2.89
CA ASP A 767 12.21 23.64 -2.68
C ASP A 767 13.36 24.46 -2.07
N GLU A 768 14.17 23.91 -1.17
CA GLU A 768 15.37 24.56 -0.66
C GLU A 768 16.39 24.86 -1.79
N ILE A 769 16.58 23.93 -2.73
CA ILE A 769 17.39 24.13 -3.94
C ILE A 769 16.78 25.24 -4.78
N TRP A 770 15.47 25.18 -4.99
CA TRP A 770 14.72 26.18 -5.76
C TRP A 770 14.91 27.60 -5.21
N GLN A 771 14.79 27.78 -3.91
CA GLN A 771 14.99 29.09 -3.27
C GLN A 771 16.44 29.60 -3.35
N ALA A 772 17.41 28.75 -3.59
CA ALA A 772 18.84 29.08 -3.65
C ALA A 772 19.40 29.26 -5.06
N MET A 773 18.63 28.96 -6.11
CA MET A 773 19.10 29.01 -7.51
C MET A 773 18.62 30.29 -8.22
N PRO A 774 19.33 30.72 -9.30
CA PRO A 774 18.81 31.78 -10.17
C PRO A 774 17.63 31.28 -10.99
N HIS A 775 16.69 32.18 -11.32
CA HIS A 775 15.45 31.88 -12.02
C HIS A 775 15.35 32.54 -13.38
N ARG A 776 14.60 31.90 -14.30
CA ARG A 776 14.22 32.48 -15.59
C ARG A 776 12.99 33.36 -15.45
N ALA A 777 12.82 34.27 -16.40
CA ALA A 777 11.55 34.98 -16.52
C ALA A 777 10.41 33.97 -16.77
N GLY A 778 9.38 34.04 -15.95
CA GLY A 778 8.23 33.13 -16.00
C GLY A 778 8.26 31.99 -14.98
N ASP A 779 9.38 31.78 -14.30
CA ASP A 779 9.42 30.84 -13.18
C ASP A 779 8.64 31.40 -11.98
N ASP A 780 7.84 30.56 -11.33
CA ASP A 780 7.22 30.90 -10.06
C ASP A 780 8.22 30.61 -8.92
N VAL A 781 8.78 31.69 -8.40
CA VAL A 781 9.84 31.60 -7.37
C VAL A 781 9.32 31.19 -5.99
N ARG A 782 8.00 31.19 -5.77
CA ARG A 782 7.41 30.94 -4.45
C ARG A 782 7.59 29.49 -3.98
N ASN A 783 7.52 28.54 -4.91
CA ASN A 783 7.72 27.11 -4.61
C ASN A 783 8.00 26.33 -5.90
N VAL A 784 8.84 25.32 -5.82
CA VAL A 784 9.20 24.48 -6.95
C VAL A 784 8.00 23.74 -7.57
N VAL A 785 7.01 23.32 -6.79
CA VAL A 785 5.83 22.59 -7.26
C VAL A 785 4.90 23.44 -8.14
N LEU A 786 5.04 24.76 -8.07
CA LEU A 786 4.28 25.71 -8.91
C LEU A 786 4.84 25.83 -10.34
N ASN A 787 5.89 25.07 -10.65
CA ASN A 787 6.53 25.04 -11.96
C ASN A 787 6.32 23.70 -12.65
N GLU A 788 6.38 23.67 -13.97
CA GLU A 788 6.27 22.43 -14.72
C GLU A 788 7.59 21.65 -14.69
N MET A 789 7.51 20.32 -14.81
CA MET A 789 8.67 19.49 -15.04
C MET A 789 9.35 19.87 -16.35
N VAL A 790 10.68 19.86 -16.34
CA VAL A 790 11.44 20.21 -17.53
C VAL A 790 11.33 19.14 -18.61
N GLN A 791 11.28 19.56 -19.86
CA GLN A 791 11.41 18.67 -21.01
C GLN A 791 12.90 18.49 -21.37
N PRO A 792 13.27 17.41 -22.05
CA PRO A 792 14.63 17.22 -22.51
C PRO A 792 15.15 18.41 -23.34
N TYR A 793 16.34 18.86 -23.04
CA TYR A 793 17.01 19.98 -23.70
C TYR A 793 17.64 19.52 -25.01
N GLU A 794 16.82 19.11 -26.01
CA GLU A 794 17.26 18.47 -27.24
C GLU A 794 18.21 19.34 -28.07
N ALA A 795 18.07 20.68 -28.03
CA ALA A 795 18.95 21.60 -28.74
C ALA A 795 20.43 21.50 -28.29
N TYR A 796 20.67 21.11 -27.04
CA TYR A 796 22.00 20.93 -26.48
C TYR A 796 22.53 19.50 -26.62
N ALA A 797 21.73 18.54 -27.08
CA ALA A 797 22.12 17.15 -27.16
C ALA A 797 23.26 16.91 -28.20
N LEU A 798 24.12 15.99 -27.89
CA LEU A 798 25.07 15.40 -28.84
C LEU A 798 24.38 14.28 -29.62
N ASP A 799 24.83 14.06 -30.84
CA ASP A 799 24.39 12.90 -31.61
C ASP A 799 25.06 11.59 -31.12
N ALA A 800 24.56 10.47 -31.60
CA ALA A 800 25.04 9.15 -31.20
C ALA A 800 26.54 8.92 -31.50
N GLN A 801 27.06 9.53 -32.56
CA GLN A 801 28.47 9.40 -32.94
C GLN A 801 29.37 10.15 -31.94
N ALA A 802 28.99 11.38 -31.57
CA ALA A 802 29.69 12.15 -30.56
C ALA A 802 29.61 11.45 -29.18
N MET A 803 28.44 10.91 -28.80
CA MET A 803 28.32 10.16 -27.54
C MET A 803 29.22 8.93 -27.50
N ALA A 804 29.30 8.14 -28.58
CA ALA A 804 30.21 6.98 -28.67
C ALA A 804 31.70 7.38 -28.55
N ARG A 805 32.07 8.60 -29.03
CA ARG A 805 33.38 9.17 -28.82
C ARG A 805 33.67 9.46 -27.35
N TRP A 806 32.70 10.00 -26.65
CA TRP A 806 32.80 10.24 -25.19
C TRP A 806 32.86 8.93 -24.38
N ASP A 807 32.13 7.89 -24.75
CA ASP A 807 32.25 6.56 -24.13
C ASP A 807 33.67 5.99 -24.29
N THR A 808 34.28 6.17 -25.48
CA THR A 808 35.69 5.78 -25.75
C THR A 808 36.66 6.56 -24.84
N LEU A 809 36.44 7.87 -24.70
CA LEU A 809 37.27 8.71 -23.81
C LEU A 809 37.15 8.27 -22.34
N ILE A 810 35.94 8.01 -21.86
CA ILE A 810 35.68 7.61 -20.47
C ILE A 810 36.40 6.28 -20.18
N ALA A 811 36.34 5.32 -21.11
CA ALA A 811 37.02 4.05 -20.98
C ALA A 811 38.55 4.25 -20.95
N LEU A 812 39.09 5.10 -21.87
CA LEU A 812 40.50 5.44 -21.92
C LEU A 812 40.97 6.16 -20.65
N ARG A 813 40.16 7.10 -20.13
CA ARG A 813 40.43 7.80 -18.87
C ARG A 813 40.52 6.83 -17.70
N SER A 814 39.65 5.81 -17.67
CA SER A 814 39.68 4.76 -16.62
C SER A 814 41.03 4.01 -16.64
N ASP A 815 41.49 3.65 -17.82
CA ASP A 815 42.79 2.97 -17.98
C ASP A 815 43.97 3.86 -17.54
N VAL A 816 43.98 5.12 -17.94
CA VAL A 816 45.02 6.10 -17.54
C VAL A 816 44.99 6.34 -16.01
N ASN A 817 43.81 6.47 -15.42
CA ASN A 817 43.67 6.65 -13.98
C ASN A 817 44.27 5.48 -13.19
N GLY A 818 44.14 4.25 -13.66
CA GLY A 818 44.76 3.08 -13.05
C GLY A 818 46.31 3.22 -12.93
N VAL A 819 46.94 3.70 -13.97
CA VAL A 819 48.39 3.91 -13.99
C VAL A 819 48.79 5.16 -13.18
N LEU A 820 48.00 6.21 -13.21
CA LEU A 820 48.20 7.40 -12.36
C LEU A 820 48.11 7.05 -10.84
N GLU A 821 47.19 6.18 -10.44
CA GLU A 821 47.11 5.70 -9.05
C GLU A 821 48.33 4.86 -8.67
N GLN A 822 48.83 4.02 -9.58
CA GLN A 822 50.07 3.29 -9.38
C GLN A 822 51.27 4.26 -9.20
N ALA A 823 51.34 5.30 -10.05
CA ALA A 823 52.41 6.31 -9.95
C ALA A 823 52.35 7.09 -8.61
N ARG A 824 51.15 7.31 -8.07
CA ARG A 824 50.99 7.90 -6.73
C ARG A 824 51.43 6.94 -5.62
N ALA A 825 51.02 5.67 -5.72
CA ALA A 825 51.40 4.65 -4.74
C ALA A 825 52.93 4.49 -4.67
N ASP A 826 53.58 4.53 -5.82
CA ASP A 826 55.04 4.47 -5.98
C ASP A 826 55.76 5.78 -5.62
N LYS A 827 54.99 6.82 -5.22
CA LYS A 827 55.50 8.17 -4.90
C LYS A 827 56.28 8.86 -6.04
N ARG A 828 56.00 8.51 -7.27
CA ARG A 828 56.60 9.13 -8.45
C ARG A 828 55.98 10.50 -8.77
N ILE A 829 54.67 10.62 -8.46
CA ILE A 829 53.92 11.88 -8.51
C ILE A 829 53.19 12.09 -7.20
N GLY A 830 52.92 13.31 -6.78
CA GLY A 830 52.10 13.63 -5.62
C GLY A 830 50.62 13.82 -6.00
N LYS A 831 50.38 14.48 -7.14
CA LYS A 831 49.01 14.74 -7.65
C LYS A 831 49.01 14.51 -9.18
N ALA A 832 47.81 14.18 -9.74
CA ALA A 832 47.68 13.96 -11.18
C ALA A 832 48.14 15.19 -12.01
N LEU A 833 47.89 16.42 -11.54
CA LEU A 833 48.35 17.66 -12.15
C LEU A 833 49.91 17.80 -12.22
N GLU A 834 50.67 16.95 -11.60
CA GLU A 834 52.13 16.90 -11.70
C GLU A 834 52.60 15.91 -12.75
N ALA A 835 51.67 15.20 -13.42
CA ALA A 835 52.01 14.15 -14.36
C ALA A 835 52.09 14.65 -15.80
N HIS A 836 53.03 14.08 -16.53
CA HIS A 836 53.07 13.93 -17.95
C HIS A 836 52.67 12.50 -18.29
N VAL A 837 51.75 12.32 -19.26
CA VAL A 837 51.23 11.03 -19.68
C VAL A 837 51.55 10.81 -21.17
N ALA A 838 52.21 9.70 -21.50
CA ALA A 838 52.40 9.26 -22.87
C ALA A 838 51.51 8.04 -23.16
N LEU A 839 50.80 8.07 -24.27
CA LEU A 839 49.90 7.01 -24.73
C LEU A 839 50.38 6.42 -26.04
N CYS A 840 50.54 5.10 -26.05
CA CYS A 840 51.04 4.37 -27.21
C CYS A 840 50.10 3.18 -27.51
N ALA A 841 49.66 3.00 -28.74
CA ALA A 841 48.84 1.87 -29.17
C ALA A 841 49.70 0.73 -29.70
N ARG A 842 49.40 -0.51 -29.26
CA ARG A 842 50.08 -1.74 -29.71
C ARG A 842 49.16 -2.75 -30.41
N ASP A 843 47.87 -2.39 -30.50
CA ASP A 843 46.89 -3.14 -31.28
C ASP A 843 45.92 -2.19 -32.01
N GLU A 844 45.13 -2.74 -32.89
CA GLU A 844 44.14 -1.99 -33.70
C GLU A 844 43.08 -1.30 -32.85
N ALA A 845 42.65 -1.96 -31.76
CA ALA A 845 41.61 -1.42 -30.86
C ALA A 845 42.10 -0.16 -30.12
N ALA A 846 43.31 -0.19 -29.56
CA ALA A 846 43.94 0.95 -28.90
C ALA A 846 44.26 2.07 -29.92
N ALA A 847 44.75 1.75 -31.13
CA ALA A 847 45.01 2.74 -32.20
C ALA A 847 43.72 3.46 -32.61
N LYS A 848 42.60 2.74 -32.79
CA LYS A 848 41.30 3.32 -33.09
C LYS A 848 40.78 4.17 -31.95
N ALA A 849 40.98 3.75 -30.72
CA ALA A 849 40.55 4.54 -29.53
C ALA A 849 41.32 5.88 -29.48
N LEU A 850 42.65 5.87 -29.61
CA LEU A 850 43.47 7.09 -29.64
C LEU A 850 43.10 7.99 -30.81
N GLU A 851 42.89 7.45 -32.01
CA GLU A 851 42.46 8.21 -33.19
C GLU A 851 41.09 8.87 -32.97
N THR A 852 40.18 8.18 -32.27
CA THR A 852 38.84 8.69 -31.96
C THR A 852 38.87 9.93 -31.04
N VAL A 853 39.87 10.01 -30.15
CA VAL A 853 39.95 11.07 -29.11
C VAL A 853 41.08 12.09 -29.36
N LYS A 854 41.89 11.95 -30.41
CA LYS A 854 43.11 12.76 -30.64
C LYS A 854 42.89 14.26 -30.72
N ASP A 855 41.69 14.66 -31.17
CA ASP A 855 41.32 16.08 -31.33
C ASP A 855 40.68 16.67 -30.05
N MET A 856 40.52 15.87 -29.00
CA MET A 856 39.99 16.32 -27.71
C MET A 856 41.10 16.89 -26.82
N ASP A 857 40.79 17.81 -25.92
CA ASP A 857 41.74 18.36 -24.93
C ASP A 857 42.03 17.27 -23.84
N LEU A 858 42.86 16.28 -24.21
CA LEU A 858 43.16 15.17 -23.30
C LEU A 858 43.83 15.63 -22.02
N THR A 859 44.60 16.73 -22.04
CA THR A 859 45.25 17.29 -20.86
C THR A 859 44.20 17.72 -19.81
N ALA A 860 43.21 18.46 -20.22
CA ALA A 860 42.12 18.89 -19.34
C ALA A 860 41.24 17.70 -18.92
N LEU A 861 40.93 16.79 -19.87
CA LEU A 861 40.01 15.66 -19.63
C LEU A 861 40.62 14.55 -18.74
N LEU A 862 41.93 14.37 -18.76
CA LEU A 862 42.66 13.44 -17.89
C LEU A 862 43.15 14.11 -16.59
N LEU A 863 43.00 15.42 -16.47
CA LEU A 863 43.44 16.23 -15.30
C LEU A 863 44.94 16.13 -15.03
N VAL A 864 45.75 16.19 -16.07
CA VAL A 864 47.22 16.13 -16.01
C VAL A 864 47.82 17.39 -16.61
N SER A 865 49.13 17.62 -16.46
CA SER A 865 49.81 18.81 -17.03
C SER A 865 50.17 18.67 -18.49
N ASP A 866 50.40 17.45 -18.97
CA ASP A 866 50.76 17.23 -20.36
C ASP A 866 50.39 15.82 -20.80
N VAL A 867 49.94 15.68 -22.05
CA VAL A 867 49.61 14.41 -22.70
C VAL A 867 50.19 14.37 -24.08
N ILE A 868 50.88 13.28 -24.43
CA ILE A 868 51.37 13.02 -25.78
C ILE A 868 50.86 11.69 -26.31
N LEU A 869 50.51 11.64 -27.57
CA LEU A 869 50.27 10.42 -28.32
C LEU A 869 51.59 10.10 -29.06
N THR A 870 52.13 8.88 -28.89
CA THR A 870 53.43 8.50 -29.43
C THR A 870 53.43 7.07 -29.96
N ASP A 871 54.30 6.79 -30.90
CA ASP A 871 54.53 5.44 -31.39
C ASP A 871 55.68 4.74 -30.61
N ASP A 872 56.39 5.49 -29.77
CA ASP A 872 57.51 4.97 -28.97
C ASP A 872 57.02 4.08 -27.83
N ASP A 873 57.81 3.06 -27.50
CA ASP A 873 57.54 2.24 -26.30
C ASP A 873 57.77 3.04 -25.02
N PRO A 874 56.94 2.80 -23.97
CA PRO A 874 57.10 3.40 -22.67
C PRO A 874 58.49 3.15 -22.09
N ASP A 875 59.13 4.18 -21.53
CA ASP A 875 60.41 4.05 -20.84
C ASP A 875 60.22 3.28 -19.51
N ALA A 876 60.91 2.14 -19.39
CA ALA A 876 60.84 1.29 -18.20
C ALA A 876 61.39 1.99 -16.92
N ALA A 877 62.08 3.14 -17.05
CA ALA A 877 62.51 3.96 -15.92
C ALA A 877 61.35 4.72 -15.26
N ASN A 878 60.24 4.87 -15.96
CA ASN A 878 59.00 5.54 -15.51
C ASN A 878 57.96 4.52 -15.03
N VAL A 879 56.83 5.01 -14.55
CA VAL A 879 55.70 4.13 -14.21
C VAL A 879 54.93 3.80 -15.48
N THR A 880 54.87 2.53 -15.80
CA THR A 880 54.23 2.04 -17.03
C THR A 880 53.15 1.04 -16.73
N GLY A 881 52.10 1.05 -17.54
CA GLY A 881 50.97 0.12 -17.42
C GLY A 881 50.28 -0.14 -18.76
N SER A 882 49.38 -1.13 -18.74
CA SER A 882 48.49 -1.44 -19.86
C SER A 882 47.05 -1.14 -19.49
N GLY A 883 46.24 -0.76 -20.48
CA GLY A 883 44.82 -0.57 -20.29
C GLY A 883 44.08 -1.87 -19.93
N THR A 884 42.97 -1.74 -19.24
CA THR A 884 42.01 -2.83 -19.00
C THR A 884 40.93 -2.82 -20.08
N ALA A 885 40.37 -1.66 -20.38
CA ALA A 885 39.41 -1.48 -21.47
C ALA A 885 40.07 -1.64 -22.85
N PHE A 886 41.34 -1.16 -22.96
CA PHE A 886 42.16 -1.27 -24.17
C PHE A 886 43.46 -2.00 -23.83
N PRO A 887 43.52 -3.33 -23.86
CA PRO A 887 44.69 -4.10 -23.43
C PRO A 887 45.97 -3.79 -24.25
N GLY A 888 45.81 -3.38 -25.51
CA GLY A 888 46.88 -2.91 -26.39
C GLY A 888 47.38 -1.49 -26.13
N LEU A 889 46.73 -0.74 -25.23
CA LEU A 889 47.16 0.59 -24.85
C LEU A 889 48.31 0.48 -23.83
N ARG A 890 49.47 1.16 -24.18
CA ARG A 890 50.58 1.34 -23.26
C ARG A 890 50.57 2.76 -22.75
N ILE A 891 50.64 2.88 -21.44
CA ILE A 891 50.55 4.15 -20.73
C ILE A 891 51.85 4.35 -19.92
N GLU A 892 52.46 5.50 -20.11
CA GLU A 892 53.64 5.92 -19.31
C GLU A 892 53.26 7.17 -18.51
N VAL A 893 53.62 7.17 -17.21
CA VAL A 893 53.42 8.30 -16.31
C VAL A 893 54.76 8.73 -15.71
N ARG A 894 55.12 10.01 -15.90
CA ARG A 894 56.31 10.66 -15.29
C ARG A 894 55.96 12.06 -14.80
N ASN A 895 56.88 12.70 -14.09
CA ASN A 895 56.69 14.09 -13.70
C ASN A 895 56.66 14.99 -14.96
N ALA A 896 55.70 15.92 -14.96
CA ALA A 896 55.60 16.95 -16.00
C ALA A 896 56.74 17.94 -15.90
N GLU A 897 57.21 18.40 -17.07
CA GLU A 897 58.28 19.41 -17.17
C GLU A 897 57.72 20.82 -16.94
N GLY A 898 58.66 21.73 -16.62
CA GLY A 898 58.33 23.14 -16.49
C GLY A 898 58.07 23.59 -15.04
N VAL A 899 57.59 24.82 -14.94
CA VAL A 899 57.30 25.47 -13.64
C VAL A 899 55.86 25.23 -13.21
N LYS A 900 55.67 24.87 -11.97
CA LYS A 900 54.30 24.75 -11.36
C LYS A 900 53.67 26.14 -11.26
N CYS A 901 52.57 26.32 -11.97
CA CYS A 901 51.81 27.56 -11.92
C CYS A 901 51.22 27.77 -10.53
N PRO A 902 51.53 28.90 -9.84
CA PRO A 902 51.04 29.14 -8.47
C PRO A 902 49.52 29.36 -8.36
N ARG A 903 48.84 29.56 -9.50
CA ARG A 903 47.39 29.79 -9.56
C ARG A 903 46.59 28.51 -9.83
N CYS A 904 46.87 27.79 -10.97
CA CYS A 904 46.07 26.58 -11.36
C CYS A 904 46.79 25.26 -11.02
N TRP A 905 48.06 25.31 -10.56
CA TRP A 905 48.87 24.19 -10.13
C TRP A 905 49.33 23.23 -11.25
N MET A 906 48.99 23.48 -12.51
CA MET A 906 49.55 22.76 -13.65
C MET A 906 51.02 23.16 -13.88
N HIS A 907 51.82 22.23 -14.37
CA HIS A 907 53.18 22.52 -14.78
C HIS A 907 53.18 23.08 -16.21
N SER A 908 54.00 24.07 -16.49
CA SER A 908 54.11 24.70 -17.81
C SER A 908 55.55 25.05 -18.14
N THR A 909 56.00 24.63 -19.32
CA THR A 909 57.27 25.01 -19.88
C THR A 909 57.27 26.47 -20.44
N LYS A 910 56.03 27.05 -20.55
CA LYS A 910 55.82 28.43 -21.07
C LYS A 910 55.39 29.39 -19.96
N ALA A 911 55.76 29.11 -18.70
CA ALA A 911 55.45 30.00 -17.58
C ALA A 911 56.18 31.36 -17.74
N ASN A 912 55.48 32.45 -17.36
CA ASN A 912 56.07 33.79 -17.36
C ASN A 912 57.06 33.99 -16.17
N ALA A 913 57.59 35.21 -16.00
CA ALA A 913 58.53 35.56 -14.92
C ALA A 913 57.94 35.38 -13.50
N ASP A 914 56.61 35.46 -13.37
CA ASP A 914 55.86 35.22 -12.10
C ASP A 914 55.50 33.76 -11.89
N GLY A 915 55.92 32.85 -12.79
CA GLY A 915 55.60 31.43 -12.75
C GLY A 915 54.18 31.08 -13.25
N LEU A 916 53.40 32.03 -13.75
CA LEU A 916 52.07 31.78 -14.28
C LEU A 916 52.11 31.11 -15.65
N CYS A 917 51.32 30.09 -15.86
CA CYS A 917 51.06 29.54 -17.18
C CYS A 917 50.39 30.58 -18.11
N PRO A 918 50.45 30.47 -19.45
CA PRO A 918 49.92 31.48 -20.38
C PRO A 918 48.45 31.84 -20.12
N ARG A 919 47.60 30.88 -19.83
CA ARG A 919 46.17 31.10 -19.49
C ARG A 919 46.04 31.95 -18.22
N CYS A 920 46.69 31.52 -17.12
CA CYS A 920 46.59 32.25 -15.84
C CYS A 920 47.18 33.65 -15.94
N ALA A 921 48.24 33.84 -16.72
CA ALA A 921 48.82 35.16 -16.98
C ALA A 921 47.83 36.08 -17.68
N ALA A 922 47.10 35.58 -18.70
CA ALA A 922 46.06 36.35 -19.38
C ALA A 922 44.92 36.75 -18.45
N VAL A 923 44.39 35.81 -17.66
CA VAL A 923 43.29 36.08 -16.72
C VAL A 923 43.68 37.08 -15.61
N VAL A 924 44.93 36.98 -15.09
CA VAL A 924 45.42 37.92 -14.06
C VAL A 924 45.56 39.33 -14.67
N ALA A 925 46.03 39.44 -15.92
CA ALA A 925 46.11 40.70 -16.61
C ALA A 925 44.72 41.36 -16.82
N GLU A 926 43.68 40.62 -17.10
CA GLU A 926 42.30 41.14 -17.18
C GLU A 926 41.86 41.70 -15.82
N LEU A 927 42.17 41.06 -14.72
CA LEU A 927 41.82 41.50 -13.35
C LEU A 927 42.58 42.77 -12.93
N ASP A 928 43.83 42.92 -13.37
CA ASP A 928 44.67 44.09 -13.06
C ASP A 928 44.20 45.32 -13.86
N LEU A 929 43.41 45.19 -14.93
CA LEU A 929 42.81 46.28 -15.70
C LEU A 929 41.57 46.89 -15.08
N GLY A 930 41.15 46.45 -13.91
CA GLY A 930 40.13 47.07 -13.08
C GLY A 930 38.68 46.67 -13.34
N GLU A 931 38.46 45.48 -13.84
CA GLU A 931 37.14 44.89 -13.96
C GLU A 931 36.76 43.99 -12.79
#